data_ce8bdc74fa750a9161d7ec7200885994
#
_entry.id   ce8bdc74fa750a9161d7ec7200885994
#
_cell.length_a   1.000
_cell.length_b   1.000
_cell.length_c   1.000
_cell.angle_alpha   90.00
_cell.angle_beta   90.00
_cell.angle_gamma   90.00
#
_symmetry.space_group_name_H-M   'P 1'
#
loop_
_entity.id
_entity.type
_entity.pdbx_description
1 polymer ?
#
loop_
_entity_poly.entity_id
_entity_poly.type
_entity_poly.pdbx_seq_one_letter_code
_entity_poly.pdbx_strand_id
1 'polypeptide(L)'
;MRNIIAAFAGLVFAGTAYGQTCQTTTLTSSVPTNGTEVALGSYSYCGGTLNATAYIANLDYNKVVSLYYTNAQGQSTPLSVVTFGYSSSIGTDGSWELWTTSTPIYIDGITRLLNLTFQATDIGQTYTQTLNLPVNATGAAAPTLASPPAPYATPRGFGDDITTWLSINIGSELETAFQKMFVNINPAITGAAQGVVVAARSGPSYVNLDPDYEYNWVRDASLTMDVVQMLYSASTKVKAQKQYEDVLFQYAGARATEQNDPNLQTGLGEPKFYLNNTIFSGPWGRPQNDGPATSAITLMEFANDYLANGGSMDTVKQKIYDSTAFPSAAPVQKDLLFVASNWTSPSFDLWEEEESDHFYTRMVQRRALVMGAAFATKMGDSSTSATLSAAASALSATLSQFWDPNRHILLYEYGPVLHGKSSYLDIAVVLGVIHGYAGDGVYGFTNDEVLSSALRIAISFINVYPIANKTSDSSGNVLGIPIGRYPEDVYNGYGTVDNGGNPWYLCTAAMAQLMYSASTEFADAGSISISNVSKPFFDYFAPAAKLQVGQNYAYGSQKYNQAINGLNGWGDAFMRTVKYYTPSNGTLSEEFNRNTGVAQGAADLTWSYASVLTAAFARAETRGQKSYVKNLANLGFQANTVS
;
A
#
# COMPACT_ATOMS: atom_id res chain seq x y z
N MET A 1 -29.49 40.42 12.84
CA MET A 1 -29.20 40.90 14.19
C MET A 1 -28.66 39.79 15.03
N ARG A 2 -27.56 40.03 15.66
CA ARG A 2 -26.77 39.24 16.65
C ARG A 2 -25.88 38.13 16.10
N ASN A 3 -24.61 38.50 16.06
CA ASN A 3 -23.43 37.66 15.97
C ASN A 3 -23.34 36.69 17.16
N ILE A 4 -23.00 35.42 16.88
CA ILE A 4 -22.37 34.55 17.85
C ILE A 4 -21.03 34.12 17.27
N ILE A 5 -19.97 34.70 17.81
CA ILE A 5 -18.58 34.28 17.61
C ILE A 5 -18.40 33.06 18.51
N ALA A 6 -18.23 31.89 17.94
CA ALA A 6 -17.76 30.71 18.65
C ALA A 6 -16.23 30.71 18.63
N ALA A 7 -15.65 30.90 19.81
CA ALA A 7 -14.21 30.79 20.02
C ALA A 7 -13.82 29.31 19.95
N PHE A 8 -13.01 28.95 18.98
CA PHE A 8 -12.29 27.68 18.97
C PHE A 8 -11.17 27.74 20.03
N ALA A 9 -11.38 27.02 21.12
CA ALA A 9 -10.32 26.72 22.08
C ALA A 9 -9.51 25.54 21.51
N GLY A 10 -8.38 25.87 20.86
CA GLY A 10 -7.40 24.87 20.47
C GLY A 10 -6.84 24.16 21.70
N LEU A 11 -7.04 22.86 21.81
CA LEU A 11 -6.28 22.02 22.74
C LEU A 11 -4.84 21.93 22.18
N VAL A 12 -3.97 22.74 22.76
CA VAL A 12 -2.52 22.60 22.59
C VAL A 12 -2.11 21.34 23.36
N PHE A 13 -1.86 20.25 22.66
CA PHE A 13 -1.05 19.18 23.22
C PHE A 13 0.36 19.73 23.45
N ALA A 14 0.71 19.99 24.69
CA ALA A 14 2.05 20.28 25.11
C ALA A 14 2.91 19.01 25.01
N GLY A 15 3.27 18.61 23.79
CA GLY A 15 4.49 17.86 23.57
C GLY A 15 5.64 18.79 23.89
N THR A 16 6.51 18.43 24.81
CA THR A 16 7.77 19.11 25.06
C THR A 16 8.61 19.04 23.79
N ALA A 17 8.38 19.99 22.88
CA ALA A 17 9.26 20.24 21.76
C ALA A 17 10.56 20.77 22.36
N TYR A 18 11.60 19.96 22.34
CA TYR A 18 12.96 20.51 22.38
C TYR A 18 13.05 21.44 21.18
N GLY A 19 13.19 22.75 21.47
CA GLY A 19 13.16 23.78 20.46
C GLY A 19 14.30 23.62 19.47
N GLN A 20 14.00 23.02 18.32
CA GLN A 20 14.83 23.17 17.14
C GLN A 20 14.60 24.56 16.56
N THR A 21 15.59 25.40 16.59
CA THR A 21 15.59 26.64 15.82
C THR A 21 15.78 26.31 14.36
N CYS A 22 14.68 26.28 13.62
CA CYS A 22 14.71 26.10 12.16
C CYS A 22 15.41 27.33 11.56
N GLN A 23 16.47 27.12 10.82
CA GLN A 23 17.19 28.19 10.15
C GLN A 23 16.45 28.61 8.88
N THR A 24 15.94 29.84 8.85
CA THR A 24 15.36 30.45 7.66
C THR A 24 16.45 31.15 6.86
N THR A 25 16.57 30.81 5.58
CA THR A 25 17.41 31.52 4.63
C THR A 25 16.59 32.60 3.95
N THR A 26 16.92 33.84 4.13
CA THR A 26 16.28 34.98 3.46
C THR A 26 17.16 35.41 2.29
N LEU A 27 16.58 35.45 1.09
CA LEU A 27 17.23 35.92 -0.13
C LEU A 27 16.90 37.38 -0.43
N THR A 28 15.64 37.74 -0.23
CA THR A 28 15.17 39.12 -0.27
C THR A 28 14.03 39.32 0.73
N SER A 29 13.99 40.48 1.34
CA SER A 29 12.93 40.89 2.28
C SER A 29 11.97 41.93 1.67
N SER A 30 12.17 42.26 0.41
CA SER A 30 11.35 43.24 -0.32
C SER A 30 11.12 42.83 -1.76
N VAL A 31 10.16 43.47 -2.39
CA VAL A 31 9.86 43.32 -3.82
C VAL A 31 11.11 43.60 -4.67
N PRO A 32 11.34 42.79 -5.72
CA PRO A 32 12.46 43.04 -6.64
C PRO A 32 12.37 44.41 -7.33
N THR A 33 13.52 45.07 -7.48
CA THR A 33 13.60 46.40 -8.09
C THR A 33 14.20 46.36 -9.51
N ASN A 34 14.59 45.19 -10.03
CA ASN A 34 15.44 45.06 -11.20
C ASN A 34 14.74 44.49 -12.45
N GLY A 35 13.42 44.69 -12.57
CA GLY A 35 12.67 44.20 -13.75
C GLY A 35 12.53 42.68 -13.83
N THR A 36 12.56 41.99 -12.67
CA THR A 36 12.22 40.59 -12.54
C THR A 36 10.81 40.46 -11.99
N GLU A 37 9.99 39.61 -12.59
CA GLU A 37 8.59 39.44 -12.26
C GLU A 37 8.34 38.41 -11.17
N VAL A 38 9.37 37.65 -10.77
CA VAL A 38 9.30 36.60 -9.77
C VAL A 38 10.60 36.52 -8.96
N ALA A 39 10.50 36.43 -7.63
CA ALA A 39 11.69 36.22 -6.77
C ALA A 39 11.35 35.40 -5.53
N LEU A 40 12.19 34.43 -5.21
CA LEU A 40 12.14 33.69 -3.94
C LEU A 40 12.55 34.63 -2.80
N GLY A 41 11.66 34.85 -1.85
CA GLY A 41 11.90 35.72 -0.70
C GLY A 41 12.73 35.02 0.39
N SER A 42 12.21 33.94 0.92
CA SER A 42 12.87 33.14 1.95
C SER A 42 12.45 31.69 1.85
N TYR A 43 13.25 30.81 2.43
CA TYR A 43 12.88 29.41 2.62
C TYR A 43 13.48 28.84 3.90
N SER A 44 12.82 27.83 4.46
CA SER A 44 13.32 27.01 5.54
C SER A 44 12.79 25.58 5.38
N TYR A 45 13.60 24.61 5.78
CA TYR A 45 13.14 23.23 5.88
C TYR A 45 13.22 22.79 7.34
N CYS A 46 12.10 22.34 7.88
CA CYS A 46 11.98 22.03 9.29
C CYS A 46 10.94 20.94 9.54
N GLY A 47 11.35 19.88 10.22
CA GLY A 47 10.45 18.80 10.57
C GLY A 47 9.80 18.11 9.37
N GLY A 48 10.49 18.06 8.23
CA GLY A 48 9.96 17.47 7.00
C GLY A 48 9.11 18.41 6.14
N THR A 49 9.02 19.68 6.52
CA THR A 49 8.21 20.69 5.83
C THR A 49 9.09 21.77 5.22
N LEU A 50 8.90 22.04 3.93
CA LEU A 50 9.46 23.19 3.25
C LEU A 50 8.51 24.37 3.41
N ASN A 51 8.96 25.42 4.07
CA ASN A 51 8.27 26.70 4.11
C ASN A 51 9.02 27.67 3.20
N ALA A 52 8.32 28.37 2.33
CA ALA A 52 8.92 29.35 1.45
C ALA A 52 7.98 30.51 1.17
N THR A 53 8.56 31.67 0.84
CA THR A 53 7.86 32.87 0.41
C THR A 53 8.37 33.30 -0.96
N ALA A 54 7.49 33.82 -1.79
CA ALA A 54 7.83 34.33 -3.11
C ALA A 54 7.14 35.69 -3.35
N TYR A 55 7.84 36.58 -4.02
CA TYR A 55 7.30 37.84 -4.53
C TYR A 55 6.96 37.67 -6.01
N ILE A 56 5.72 37.94 -6.37
CA ILE A 56 5.17 37.75 -7.73
C ILE A 56 4.58 39.07 -8.23
N ALA A 57 4.98 39.49 -9.42
CA ALA A 57 4.40 40.66 -10.05
C ALA A 57 2.92 40.39 -10.40
N ASN A 58 2.03 41.34 -10.08
CA ASN A 58 0.61 41.16 -10.31
C ASN A 58 0.24 41.52 -11.78
N LEU A 59 0.66 40.65 -12.69
CA LEU A 59 0.48 40.83 -14.15
C LEU A 59 -0.75 40.10 -14.70
N ASP A 60 -1.38 39.25 -13.91
CA ASP A 60 -2.47 38.39 -14.36
C ASP A 60 -3.38 38.04 -13.17
N TYR A 61 -4.62 37.64 -13.47
CA TYR A 61 -5.55 37.16 -12.44
C TYR A 61 -5.30 35.68 -12.12
N ASN A 62 -5.18 34.85 -13.17
CA ASN A 62 -4.91 33.44 -13.03
C ASN A 62 -3.40 33.15 -13.03
N LYS A 63 -2.88 32.72 -11.87
CA LYS A 63 -1.46 32.53 -11.66
C LYS A 63 -1.15 31.14 -11.12
N VAL A 64 -0.08 30.51 -11.64
CA VAL A 64 0.49 29.29 -11.05
C VAL A 64 1.94 29.59 -10.67
N VAL A 65 2.26 29.42 -9.40
CA VAL A 65 3.60 29.65 -8.86
C VAL A 65 4.16 28.34 -8.36
N SER A 66 5.32 27.93 -8.89
CA SER A 66 5.92 26.62 -8.65
C SER A 66 7.40 26.72 -8.37
N LEU A 67 7.86 26.03 -7.33
CA LEU A 67 9.28 25.89 -6.98
C LEU A 67 9.74 24.47 -7.28
N TYR A 68 10.70 24.35 -8.19
CA TYR A 68 11.29 23.08 -8.61
C TYR A 68 12.56 22.78 -7.83
N TYR A 69 12.73 21.54 -7.43
CA TYR A 69 13.89 21.08 -6.67
C TYR A 69 14.38 19.71 -7.16
N THR A 70 15.62 19.35 -6.84
CA THR A 70 16.16 18.03 -7.16
C THR A 70 15.45 16.97 -6.32
N ASN A 71 15.30 15.76 -6.88
CA ASN A 71 14.79 14.62 -6.12
C ASN A 71 15.71 14.25 -4.94
N ALA A 72 15.30 13.27 -4.16
CA ALA A 72 16.04 12.81 -2.97
C ALA A 72 17.45 12.26 -3.26
N GLN A 73 17.78 12.00 -4.52
CA GLN A 73 19.11 11.56 -4.97
C GLN A 73 19.93 12.71 -5.58
N GLY A 74 19.45 13.95 -5.47
CA GLY A 74 20.09 15.13 -6.05
C GLY A 74 20.00 15.18 -7.58
N GLN A 75 19.18 14.36 -8.22
CA GLN A 75 18.99 14.37 -9.67
C GLN A 75 18.05 15.50 -10.09
N SER A 76 18.34 16.11 -11.22
CA SER A 76 17.53 17.21 -11.76
C SER A 76 16.43 16.75 -12.73
N THR A 77 16.25 15.45 -12.93
CA THR A 77 15.20 14.87 -13.79
C THR A 77 14.78 13.49 -13.29
N PRO A 78 13.50 13.24 -13.07
CA PRO A 78 12.43 14.25 -13.06
C PRO A 78 12.55 15.23 -11.90
N LEU A 79 12.19 16.49 -12.11
CA LEU A 79 12.16 17.50 -11.06
C LEU A 79 10.93 17.27 -10.15
N SER A 80 11.16 17.41 -8.85
CA SER A 80 10.06 17.57 -7.90
C SER A 80 9.60 19.02 -7.86
N VAL A 81 8.33 19.26 -7.51
CA VAL A 81 7.74 20.60 -7.52
C VAL A 81 6.85 20.83 -6.30
N VAL A 82 6.88 22.05 -5.76
CA VAL A 82 5.89 22.54 -4.81
C VAL A 82 5.20 23.78 -5.36
N THR A 83 3.91 23.90 -5.11
CA THR A 83 3.10 25.06 -5.50
C THR A 83 2.95 26.04 -4.35
N PHE A 84 2.78 27.31 -4.69
CA PHE A 84 2.53 28.38 -3.72
C PHE A 84 1.07 28.80 -3.82
N GLY A 85 0.52 29.23 -2.68
CA GLY A 85 -0.76 29.91 -2.59
C GLY A 85 -0.57 31.41 -2.40
N TYR A 86 -1.52 32.19 -2.93
CA TYR A 86 -1.60 33.63 -2.69
C TYR A 86 -1.77 33.91 -1.19
N SER A 87 -1.00 34.85 -0.67
CA SER A 87 -1.07 35.27 0.74
C SER A 87 -1.60 36.69 0.90
N SER A 88 -1.00 37.67 0.21
CA SER A 88 -1.41 39.08 0.30
C SER A 88 -0.89 39.91 -0.87
N SER A 89 -1.56 41.02 -1.17
CA SER A 89 -1.03 42.06 -2.06
C SER A 89 0.00 42.93 -1.32
N ILE A 90 0.98 43.42 -2.07
CA ILE A 90 2.07 44.26 -1.56
C ILE A 90 2.05 45.61 -2.27
N GLY A 91 2.28 46.68 -1.49
CA GLY A 91 2.24 48.03 -1.97
C GLY A 91 0.82 48.62 -1.97
N THR A 92 0.72 49.96 -2.10
CA THR A 92 -0.55 50.68 -2.11
C THR A 92 -1.27 50.55 -3.45
N ASP A 93 -0.54 50.17 -4.49
CA ASP A 93 -1.05 49.99 -5.87
C ASP A 93 -1.35 48.54 -6.25
N GLY A 94 -0.99 47.56 -5.32
CA GLY A 94 -1.20 46.14 -5.53
C GLY A 94 -0.43 45.57 -6.72
N SER A 95 0.66 46.20 -7.13
CA SER A 95 1.47 45.78 -8.29
C SER A 95 2.29 44.50 -8.01
N TRP A 96 2.39 44.08 -6.76
CA TRP A 96 3.08 42.86 -6.31
C TRP A 96 2.24 42.08 -5.32
N GLU A 97 2.51 40.79 -5.27
CA GLU A 97 1.87 39.83 -4.38
C GLU A 97 2.91 39.03 -3.61
N LEU A 98 2.58 38.69 -2.36
CA LEU A 98 3.28 37.70 -1.57
C LEU A 98 2.58 36.36 -1.71
N TRP A 99 3.31 35.37 -2.13
CA TRP A 99 2.88 34.00 -2.21
C TRP A 99 3.66 33.13 -1.24
N THR A 100 3.01 32.14 -0.63
CA THR A 100 3.62 31.30 0.39
C THR A 100 3.32 29.84 0.14
N THR A 101 4.24 28.98 0.59
CA THR A 101 4.00 27.54 0.67
C THR A 101 4.48 27.02 2.02
N SER A 102 3.76 26.02 2.54
CA SER A 102 4.15 25.23 3.71
C SER A 102 3.81 23.79 3.37
N THR A 103 4.75 23.12 2.69
CA THR A 103 4.49 21.83 2.06
C THR A 103 5.42 20.78 2.62
N PRO A 104 4.89 19.64 3.13
CA PRO A 104 5.70 18.50 3.45
C PRO A 104 6.43 17.99 2.21
N ILE A 105 7.75 17.89 2.27
CA ILE A 105 8.58 17.29 1.21
C ILE A 105 9.66 16.41 1.83
N TYR A 106 10.08 15.41 1.10
CA TYR A 106 11.28 14.67 1.43
C TYR A 106 12.51 15.31 0.79
N ILE A 107 13.55 15.54 1.59
CA ILE A 107 14.85 15.98 1.10
C ILE A 107 15.97 15.10 1.66
N ASP A 108 17.07 15.01 0.92
CA ASP A 108 18.33 14.49 1.41
C ASP A 108 19.39 15.60 1.50
N GLY A 109 20.59 15.26 1.96
CA GLY A 109 21.69 16.23 2.13
C GLY A 109 22.19 16.88 0.85
N ILE A 110 21.74 16.46 -0.33
CA ILE A 110 22.11 16.97 -1.64
C ILE A 110 20.97 17.65 -2.39
N THR A 111 19.79 17.71 -1.81
CA THR A 111 18.62 18.39 -2.39
C THR A 111 18.89 19.88 -2.60
N ARG A 112 18.55 20.40 -3.76
CA ARG A 112 18.73 21.80 -4.14
C ARG A 112 17.44 22.36 -4.75
N LEU A 113 17.13 23.62 -4.42
CA LEU A 113 16.12 24.40 -5.12
C LEU A 113 16.73 24.88 -6.44
N LEU A 114 16.04 24.66 -7.56
CA LEU A 114 16.55 24.88 -8.91
C LEU A 114 15.88 26.05 -9.63
N ASN A 115 14.56 26.10 -9.64
CA ASN A 115 13.81 27.13 -10.37
C ASN A 115 12.54 27.50 -9.60
N LEU A 116 12.27 28.79 -9.53
CA LEU A 116 10.97 29.33 -9.17
C LEU A 116 10.32 29.87 -10.43
N THR A 117 9.15 29.36 -10.79
CA THR A 117 8.40 29.79 -11.96
C THR A 117 7.10 30.48 -11.55
N PHE A 118 6.72 31.50 -12.31
CA PHE A 118 5.43 32.12 -12.26
C PHE A 118 4.80 32.05 -13.65
N GLN A 119 3.68 31.36 -13.78
CA GLN A 119 2.90 31.29 -15.01
C GLN A 119 1.72 32.24 -14.90
N ALA A 120 1.69 33.22 -15.76
CA ALA A 120 0.57 34.12 -15.99
C ALA A 120 -0.32 33.50 -17.08
N THR A 121 -1.34 32.73 -16.66
CA THR A 121 -2.05 31.81 -17.57
C THR A 121 -2.94 32.49 -18.56
N ASP A 122 -3.56 33.64 -18.21
CA ASP A 122 -4.46 34.38 -19.09
C ASP A 122 -3.70 35.08 -20.24
N ILE A 123 -2.44 35.46 -19.98
CA ILE A 123 -1.58 36.10 -21.00
C ILE A 123 -0.56 35.12 -21.62
N GLY A 124 -0.55 33.86 -21.18
CA GLY A 124 0.27 32.81 -21.74
C GLY A 124 1.80 33.00 -21.53
N GLN A 125 2.21 33.73 -20.49
CA GLN A 125 3.61 34.02 -20.22
C GLN A 125 4.11 33.25 -19.00
N THR A 126 5.40 32.87 -19.04
CA THR A 126 6.08 32.20 -17.92
C THR A 126 7.35 32.95 -17.58
N TYR A 127 7.51 33.31 -16.33
CA TYR A 127 8.68 33.96 -15.77
C TYR A 127 9.42 32.97 -14.86
N THR A 128 10.74 32.97 -14.89
CA THR A 128 11.55 32.00 -14.14
C THR A 128 12.73 32.67 -13.46
N GLN A 129 12.86 32.43 -12.18
CA GLN A 129 14.08 32.68 -11.44
C GLN A 129 14.89 31.38 -11.35
N THR A 130 16.07 31.33 -11.96
CA THR A 130 16.99 30.22 -11.81
C THR A 130 17.67 30.30 -10.43
N LEU A 131 17.64 29.19 -9.71
CA LEU A 131 18.21 29.02 -8.38
C LEU A 131 19.29 27.93 -8.41
N ASN A 132 20.08 27.83 -7.38
CA ASN A 132 20.96 26.70 -7.09
C ASN A 132 21.26 26.69 -5.58
N LEU A 133 20.19 26.56 -4.77
CA LEU A 133 20.26 26.76 -3.35
C LEU A 133 20.20 25.41 -2.62
N PRO A 134 21.12 25.12 -1.70
CA PRO A 134 21.05 23.90 -0.92
C PRO A 134 19.89 23.97 0.06
N VAL A 135 19.15 22.88 0.19
CA VAL A 135 18.17 22.69 1.25
C VAL A 135 18.84 21.83 2.32
N ASN A 136 19.26 22.47 3.41
CA ASN A 136 19.92 21.76 4.49
C ASN A 136 18.85 21.09 5.38
N ALA A 137 18.90 19.77 5.44
CA ALA A 137 18.17 18.99 6.45
C ALA A 137 18.86 19.18 7.83
N THR A 138 18.88 20.41 8.35
CA THR A 138 19.45 20.65 9.68
C THR A 138 18.45 20.20 10.73
N GLY A 139 18.79 19.12 11.42
CA GLY A 139 18.34 18.90 12.77
C GLY A 139 16.98 18.27 12.97
N ALA A 140 16.44 17.49 12.04
CA ALA A 140 15.54 16.44 12.45
C ALA A 140 16.40 15.31 13.07
N ALA A 141 16.75 15.44 14.35
CA ALA A 141 17.10 14.25 15.11
C ALA A 141 15.95 13.26 14.86
N ALA A 142 16.30 12.03 14.40
CA ALA A 142 15.31 10.98 14.32
C ALA A 142 14.47 11.03 15.60
N PRO A 143 13.15 11.08 15.52
CA PRO A 143 12.34 11.14 16.72
C PRO A 143 12.82 10.00 17.59
N THR A 144 13.42 10.33 18.74
CA THR A 144 13.71 9.31 19.74
C THR A 144 12.39 8.64 19.99
N LEU A 145 12.29 7.37 19.55
CA LEU A 145 11.13 6.56 19.89
C LEU A 145 11.02 6.66 21.41
N ALA A 146 10.03 7.39 21.89
CA ALA A 146 9.58 7.18 23.24
C ALA A 146 9.41 5.67 23.38
N SER A 147 9.95 5.09 24.44
CA SER A 147 9.74 3.67 24.73
C SER A 147 8.27 3.39 24.49
N PRO A 148 7.92 2.37 23.69
CA PRO A 148 6.54 2.15 23.28
C PRO A 148 5.66 2.23 24.53
N PRO A 149 4.53 2.95 24.51
CA PRO A 149 3.63 2.95 25.63
C PRO A 149 3.31 1.51 25.94
N ALA A 150 3.51 1.10 27.17
CA ALA A 150 3.25 -0.25 27.64
C ALA A 150 1.79 -0.45 28.02
N PRO A 151 0.87 -0.79 27.11
CA PRO A 151 -0.32 -1.52 27.57
C PRO A 151 -0.25 -2.99 27.17
N TYR A 152 0.56 -3.33 26.15
CA TYR A 152 0.58 -4.68 25.62
C TYR A 152 1.67 -5.52 26.33
N ALA A 153 1.25 -6.65 26.92
CA ALA A 153 2.20 -7.69 27.27
C ALA A 153 2.85 -8.24 26.00
N THR A 154 4.10 -8.67 26.06
CA THR A 154 4.78 -9.28 24.92
C THR A 154 4.26 -10.69 24.70
N PRO A 155 3.53 -10.99 23.63
CA PRO A 155 3.13 -12.35 23.30
C PRO A 155 4.34 -13.17 22.89
N ARG A 156 4.27 -14.51 23.01
CA ARG A 156 5.39 -15.39 22.69
C ARG A 156 4.91 -16.65 22.01
N GLY A 157 5.53 -16.95 20.87
CA GLY A 157 5.27 -18.17 20.13
C GLY A 157 3.84 -18.29 19.61
N PHE A 158 3.51 -19.44 19.11
CA PHE A 158 2.20 -19.71 18.54
C PHE A 158 1.18 -20.09 19.61
N GLY A 159 -0.05 -19.52 19.50
CA GLY A 159 -1.15 -19.83 20.38
C GLY A 159 -1.99 -21.00 19.88
N ASP A 160 -2.45 -21.86 20.80
CA ASP A 160 -3.33 -22.99 20.48
C ASP A 160 -4.72 -22.49 20.03
N ASP A 161 -5.17 -21.37 20.57
CA ASP A 161 -6.43 -20.71 20.20
C ASP A 161 -6.45 -20.27 18.73
N ILE A 162 -5.34 -19.74 18.22
CA ILE A 162 -5.18 -19.38 16.80
C ILE A 162 -4.97 -20.62 15.94
N THR A 163 -4.25 -21.61 16.44
CA THR A 163 -4.09 -22.90 15.74
C THR A 163 -5.45 -23.58 15.51
N THR A 164 -6.34 -23.53 16.50
CA THR A 164 -7.69 -24.09 16.40
C THR A 164 -8.58 -23.27 15.47
N TRP A 165 -8.54 -21.95 15.59
CA TRP A 165 -9.32 -21.02 14.79
C TRP A 165 -8.97 -21.05 13.29
N LEU A 166 -7.69 -21.22 12.97
CA LEU A 166 -7.16 -21.38 11.63
C LEU A 166 -6.99 -22.86 11.23
N SER A 167 -7.66 -23.80 11.89
CA SER A 167 -7.62 -25.20 11.47
C SER A 167 -8.39 -25.44 10.17
N ILE A 168 -8.12 -26.57 9.48
CA ILE A 168 -8.80 -26.96 8.24
C ILE A 168 -10.10 -27.75 8.56
N ASN A 169 -10.64 -27.61 9.75
CA ASN A 169 -11.84 -28.32 10.16
C ASN A 169 -13.09 -27.56 9.73
N ILE A 170 -14.14 -28.28 9.42
CA ILE A 170 -15.45 -27.70 9.11
C ILE A 170 -15.89 -26.82 10.27
N GLY A 171 -16.30 -25.59 9.96
CA GLY A 171 -16.74 -24.58 10.94
C GLY A 171 -15.61 -23.79 11.60
N SER A 172 -14.36 -23.98 11.19
CA SER A 172 -13.25 -23.06 11.53
C SER A 172 -13.32 -21.78 10.68
N GLU A 173 -12.66 -20.72 11.15
CA GLU A 173 -12.59 -19.48 10.37
C GLU A 173 -11.87 -19.67 9.04
N LEU A 174 -10.81 -20.48 9.02
CA LEU A 174 -10.09 -20.74 7.77
C LEU A 174 -11.02 -21.35 6.71
N GLU A 175 -11.82 -22.33 7.08
CA GLU A 175 -12.77 -22.99 6.17
C GLU A 175 -13.87 -22.00 5.78
N THR A 176 -14.39 -21.22 6.72
CA THR A 176 -15.38 -20.18 6.48
C THR A 176 -14.87 -19.12 5.51
N ALA A 177 -13.69 -18.56 5.75
CA ALA A 177 -13.06 -17.57 4.87
C ALA A 177 -12.83 -18.13 3.46
N PHE A 178 -12.36 -19.37 3.36
CA PHE A 178 -12.20 -20.08 2.10
C PHE A 178 -13.52 -20.18 1.32
N GLN A 179 -14.59 -20.67 1.93
CA GLN A 179 -15.89 -20.82 1.25
C GLN A 179 -16.49 -19.46 0.86
N LYS A 180 -16.43 -18.48 1.76
CA LYS A 180 -16.98 -17.14 1.51
C LYS A 180 -16.21 -16.39 0.42
N MET A 181 -14.90 -16.53 0.34
CA MET A 181 -14.11 -16.00 -0.77
C MET A 181 -14.59 -16.60 -2.11
N PHE A 182 -14.81 -17.91 -2.17
CA PHE A 182 -15.28 -18.56 -3.40
C PHE A 182 -16.74 -18.21 -3.77
N VAL A 183 -17.58 -17.83 -2.82
CA VAL A 183 -18.92 -17.29 -3.13
C VAL A 183 -18.83 -15.95 -3.90
N ASN A 184 -17.77 -15.20 -3.71
CA ASN A 184 -17.55 -13.91 -4.37
C ASN A 184 -16.83 -14.05 -5.73
N ILE A 185 -16.32 -15.21 -6.06
CA ILE A 185 -15.73 -15.53 -7.37
C ILE A 185 -16.81 -16.15 -8.25
N ASN A 186 -16.97 -15.69 -9.48
CA ASN A 186 -18.10 -16.07 -10.34
C ASN A 186 -19.43 -15.96 -9.59
N PRO A 187 -19.77 -14.76 -9.05
CA PRO A 187 -20.93 -14.62 -8.17
C PRO A 187 -22.23 -15.04 -8.87
N ALA A 188 -23.14 -15.65 -8.11
CA ALA A 188 -24.45 -16.06 -8.62
C ALA A 188 -25.39 -14.87 -8.81
N ILE A 189 -24.96 -13.89 -9.61
CA ILE A 189 -25.68 -12.67 -9.95
C ILE A 189 -26.05 -12.72 -11.43
N THR A 190 -27.30 -12.43 -11.75
CA THR A 190 -27.78 -12.42 -13.14
C THR A 190 -27.03 -11.40 -13.97
N GLY A 191 -26.41 -11.85 -15.06
CA GLY A 191 -25.61 -11.01 -15.95
C GLY A 191 -24.14 -10.88 -15.58
N ALA A 192 -23.68 -11.45 -14.46
CA ALA A 192 -22.26 -11.51 -14.14
C ALA A 192 -21.51 -12.40 -15.15
N ALA A 193 -20.37 -11.93 -15.61
CA ALA A 193 -19.50 -12.67 -16.51
C ALA A 193 -18.70 -13.74 -15.75
N GLN A 194 -18.21 -14.74 -16.49
CA GLN A 194 -17.30 -15.74 -15.92
C GLN A 194 -15.91 -15.09 -15.69
N GLY A 195 -15.28 -15.39 -14.56
CA GLY A 195 -13.95 -14.92 -14.20
C GLY A 195 -13.94 -13.61 -13.39
N VAL A 196 -15.11 -12.99 -13.17
CA VAL A 196 -15.18 -11.79 -12.31
C VAL A 196 -15.19 -12.14 -10.83
N VAL A 197 -14.72 -11.20 -10.04
CA VAL A 197 -14.73 -11.24 -8.56
C VAL A 197 -15.51 -10.03 -8.06
N VAL A 198 -16.60 -10.25 -7.34
CA VAL A 198 -17.27 -9.13 -6.68
C VAL A 198 -16.45 -8.70 -5.46
N ALA A 199 -16.19 -7.39 -5.33
CA ALA A 199 -15.34 -6.89 -4.24
C ALA A 199 -15.96 -7.16 -2.87
N ALA A 200 -17.28 -6.95 -2.71
CA ALA A 200 -17.99 -7.29 -1.49
C ALA A 200 -19.44 -7.68 -1.79
N ARG A 201 -20.05 -8.39 -0.85
CA ARG A 201 -21.50 -8.70 -0.89
C ARG A 201 -22.30 -7.55 -0.30
N SER A 202 -22.06 -6.37 -0.83
CA SER A 202 -22.64 -5.09 -0.45
C SER A 202 -23.04 -4.36 -1.71
N GLY A 203 -24.34 -4.11 -1.86
CA GLY A 203 -24.88 -3.50 -3.07
C GLY A 203 -26.29 -4.00 -3.42
N PRO A 204 -26.84 -3.63 -4.58
CA PRO A 204 -28.25 -3.88 -4.93
C PRO A 204 -28.66 -5.35 -4.93
N SER A 205 -27.79 -6.27 -5.33
CA SER A 205 -28.08 -7.71 -5.33
C SER A 205 -27.99 -8.37 -3.97
N TYR A 206 -27.51 -7.65 -2.95
CA TYR A 206 -27.25 -8.14 -1.60
C TYR A 206 -28.02 -7.35 -0.52
N VAL A 207 -29.35 -7.23 -0.66
CA VAL A 207 -30.23 -6.63 0.35
C VAL A 207 -29.98 -5.13 0.58
N ASN A 208 -29.56 -4.40 -0.45
CA ASN A 208 -29.28 -2.94 -0.41
C ASN A 208 -28.37 -2.51 0.73
N LEU A 209 -27.31 -3.29 1.01
CA LEU A 209 -26.29 -2.90 1.98
C LEU A 209 -25.39 -1.84 1.36
N ASP A 210 -25.15 -0.76 2.10
CA ASP A 210 -24.16 0.26 1.79
C ASP A 210 -22.80 -0.09 2.41
N PRO A 211 -21.68 0.35 1.83
CA PRO A 211 -21.53 0.99 0.51
C PRO A 211 -21.72 -0.01 -0.63
N ASP A 212 -22.04 0.46 -1.83
CA ASP A 212 -22.17 -0.39 -3.01
C ASP A 212 -20.79 -0.81 -3.54
N TYR A 213 -20.38 -2.05 -3.28
CA TYR A 213 -19.16 -2.67 -3.78
C TYR A 213 -19.45 -3.84 -4.75
N GLU A 214 -20.63 -3.80 -5.39
CA GLU A 214 -21.03 -4.82 -6.39
C GLU A 214 -20.34 -4.60 -7.74
N TYR A 215 -19.01 -4.50 -7.71
CA TYR A 215 -18.14 -4.30 -8.87
C TYR A 215 -16.94 -5.24 -8.82
N ASN A 216 -16.26 -5.40 -9.97
CA ASN A 216 -14.99 -6.08 -10.10
C ASN A 216 -13.86 -5.02 -10.14
N TRP A 217 -13.10 -4.87 -9.04
CA TRP A 217 -11.86 -4.09 -9.04
C TRP A 217 -10.71 -4.93 -9.54
N VAL A 218 -9.88 -4.38 -10.42
CA VAL A 218 -8.74 -5.12 -11.01
C VAL A 218 -7.75 -5.57 -9.95
N ARG A 219 -7.41 -4.72 -8.99
CA ARG A 219 -6.56 -5.04 -7.84
C ARG A 219 -7.17 -6.14 -6.97
N ASP A 220 -8.40 -5.97 -6.51
CA ASP A 220 -9.07 -6.89 -5.58
C ASP A 220 -9.26 -8.27 -6.20
N ALA A 221 -9.67 -8.31 -7.47
CA ALA A 221 -9.79 -9.54 -8.22
C ALA A 221 -8.45 -10.27 -8.34
N SER A 222 -7.38 -9.56 -8.69
CA SER A 222 -6.06 -10.17 -8.84
C SER A 222 -5.52 -10.72 -7.53
N LEU A 223 -5.63 -9.97 -6.42
CA LEU A 223 -5.20 -10.43 -5.10
C LEU A 223 -6.01 -11.64 -4.60
N THR A 224 -7.29 -11.68 -4.91
CA THR A 224 -8.14 -12.85 -4.64
C THR A 224 -7.72 -14.04 -5.49
N MET A 225 -7.47 -13.83 -6.78
CA MET A 225 -7.04 -14.88 -7.69
C MET A 225 -5.61 -15.38 -7.40
N ASP A 226 -4.78 -14.56 -6.73
CA ASP A 226 -3.49 -15.00 -6.22
C ASP A 226 -3.64 -16.11 -5.16
N VAL A 227 -4.63 -15.98 -4.27
CA VAL A 227 -4.99 -17.08 -3.34
C VAL A 227 -5.45 -18.31 -4.09
N VAL A 228 -6.26 -18.16 -5.15
CA VAL A 228 -6.72 -19.29 -6.00
C VAL A 228 -5.53 -19.96 -6.69
N GLN A 229 -4.55 -19.17 -7.15
CA GLN A 229 -3.32 -19.67 -7.76
C GLN A 229 -2.49 -20.49 -6.75
N MET A 230 -2.32 -19.99 -5.51
CA MET A 230 -1.65 -20.73 -4.43
C MET A 230 -2.33 -22.05 -4.12
N LEU A 231 -3.67 -22.09 -4.14
CA LEU A 231 -4.45 -23.33 -3.98
C LEU A 231 -4.30 -24.28 -5.17
N TYR A 232 -4.26 -23.75 -6.39
CA TYR A 232 -3.99 -24.52 -7.60
C TYR A 232 -2.62 -25.22 -7.51
N SER A 233 -1.60 -24.46 -7.17
CA SER A 233 -0.21 -24.94 -7.02
C SER A 233 -0.10 -26.04 -5.95
N ALA A 234 -0.78 -25.85 -4.82
CA ALA A 234 -0.71 -26.79 -3.69
C ALA A 234 -1.59 -28.04 -3.87
N SER A 235 -2.62 -28.01 -4.71
CA SER A 235 -3.58 -29.11 -4.85
C SER A 235 -2.97 -30.34 -5.52
N THR A 236 -3.24 -31.51 -4.94
CA THR A 236 -2.85 -32.81 -5.53
C THR A 236 -4.03 -33.66 -5.93
N LYS A 237 -5.27 -33.18 -5.70
CA LYS A 237 -6.48 -33.87 -6.15
C LYS A 237 -6.94 -33.29 -7.49
N VAL A 238 -6.94 -34.14 -8.53
CA VAL A 238 -7.26 -33.76 -9.91
C VAL A 238 -8.55 -32.94 -10.02
N LYS A 239 -9.62 -33.35 -9.31
CA LYS A 239 -10.90 -32.62 -9.35
C LYS A 239 -10.79 -31.21 -8.79
N ALA A 240 -10.18 -31.05 -7.63
CA ALA A 240 -10.01 -29.74 -6.97
C ALA A 240 -9.06 -28.84 -7.78
N GLN A 241 -7.95 -29.39 -8.23
CA GLN A 241 -6.98 -28.66 -9.06
C GLN A 241 -7.63 -28.15 -10.34
N LYS A 242 -8.46 -28.98 -10.99
CA LYS A 242 -9.20 -28.58 -12.20
C LYS A 242 -10.20 -27.47 -11.94
N GLN A 243 -10.85 -27.43 -10.78
CA GLN A 243 -11.75 -26.33 -10.41
C GLN A 243 -10.99 -24.98 -10.33
N TYR A 244 -9.82 -24.96 -9.69
CA TYR A 244 -8.99 -23.76 -9.61
C TYR A 244 -8.45 -23.35 -10.97
N GLU A 245 -7.98 -24.30 -11.78
CA GLU A 245 -7.52 -24.08 -13.14
C GLU A 245 -8.60 -23.41 -14.00
N ASP A 246 -9.83 -23.93 -13.95
CA ASP A 246 -10.94 -23.38 -14.72
C ASP A 246 -11.25 -21.93 -14.33
N VAL A 247 -11.26 -21.63 -13.03
CA VAL A 247 -11.48 -20.27 -12.51
C VAL A 247 -10.37 -19.32 -12.95
N LEU A 248 -9.11 -19.75 -12.90
CA LEU A 248 -7.97 -18.91 -13.30
C LEU A 248 -7.95 -18.63 -14.81
N PHE A 249 -8.33 -19.60 -15.66
CA PHE A 249 -8.51 -19.34 -17.08
C PHE A 249 -9.72 -18.43 -17.37
N GLN A 250 -10.80 -18.56 -16.61
CA GLN A 250 -11.95 -17.66 -16.72
C GLN A 250 -11.55 -16.23 -16.34
N TYR A 251 -10.79 -16.05 -15.28
CA TYR A 251 -10.24 -14.76 -14.86
C TYR A 251 -9.35 -14.13 -15.95
N ALA A 252 -8.46 -14.91 -16.58
CA ALA A 252 -7.65 -14.41 -17.69
C ALA A 252 -8.53 -13.92 -18.87
N GLY A 253 -9.61 -14.64 -19.19
CA GLY A 253 -10.58 -14.25 -20.21
C GLY A 253 -11.37 -12.98 -19.84
N ALA A 254 -11.80 -12.85 -18.58
CA ALA A 254 -12.46 -11.65 -18.07
C ALA A 254 -11.52 -10.43 -18.18
N ARG A 255 -10.27 -10.56 -17.71
CA ARG A 255 -9.26 -9.49 -17.81
C ARG A 255 -8.99 -9.07 -19.26
N ALA A 256 -8.86 -10.03 -20.17
CA ALA A 256 -8.70 -9.73 -21.61
C ALA A 256 -9.91 -8.99 -22.18
N THR A 257 -11.13 -9.31 -21.71
CA THR A 257 -12.35 -8.60 -22.12
C THR A 257 -12.34 -7.14 -21.62
N GLU A 258 -12.03 -6.91 -20.35
CA GLU A 258 -11.90 -5.58 -19.74
C GLU A 258 -10.86 -4.72 -20.46
N GLN A 259 -9.69 -5.29 -20.78
CA GLN A 259 -8.62 -4.59 -21.51
C GLN A 259 -9.01 -4.13 -22.91
N ASN A 260 -10.06 -4.68 -23.49
CA ASN A 260 -10.54 -4.38 -24.82
C ASN A 260 -11.89 -3.62 -24.82
N ASP A 261 -12.38 -3.16 -23.68
CA ASP A 261 -13.55 -2.29 -23.63
C ASP A 261 -13.23 -0.98 -24.40
N PRO A 262 -14.04 -0.62 -25.43
CA PRO A 262 -13.75 0.55 -26.25
C PRO A 262 -13.93 1.89 -25.51
N ASN A 263 -14.47 1.87 -24.31
CA ASN A 263 -14.80 3.06 -23.53
C ASN A 263 -13.82 3.33 -22.39
N LEU A 264 -12.67 2.64 -22.32
CA LEU A 264 -11.64 2.89 -21.31
C LEU A 264 -11.22 4.37 -21.30
N GLN A 265 -11.26 5.02 -20.11
CA GLN A 265 -10.95 6.44 -19.96
C GLN A 265 -9.44 6.67 -19.69
N THR A 266 -8.80 5.74 -18.97
CA THR A 266 -7.39 5.83 -18.61
C THR A 266 -6.59 4.60 -19.06
N GLY A 267 -7.04 3.98 -20.15
CA GLY A 267 -6.41 2.76 -20.67
C GLY A 267 -6.50 1.62 -19.66
N LEU A 268 -5.41 0.85 -19.46
CA LEU A 268 -5.45 -0.26 -18.51
C LEU A 268 -5.37 0.16 -17.03
N GLY A 269 -5.21 1.45 -16.75
CA GLY A 269 -5.34 2.03 -15.40
C GLY A 269 -6.78 2.21 -14.92
N GLU A 270 -7.78 1.70 -15.65
CA GLU A 270 -9.16 1.68 -15.13
C GLU A 270 -9.26 0.81 -13.88
N PRO A 271 -9.76 1.35 -12.75
CA PRO A 271 -9.74 0.63 -11.49
C PRO A 271 -10.79 -0.45 -11.37
N LYS A 272 -12.02 -0.22 -11.89
CA LYS A 272 -13.14 -1.13 -11.68
C LYS A 272 -14.10 -1.22 -12.87
N PHE A 273 -14.78 -2.36 -12.91
CA PHE A 273 -15.73 -2.74 -13.95
C PHE A 273 -17.04 -3.22 -13.32
N TYR A 274 -18.13 -3.09 -14.05
CA TYR A 274 -19.35 -3.82 -13.74
C TYR A 274 -19.09 -5.33 -13.84
N LEU A 275 -19.91 -6.14 -13.16
CA LEU A 275 -19.73 -7.60 -13.16
C LEU A 275 -19.93 -8.28 -14.54
N ASN A 276 -20.38 -7.54 -15.55
CA ASN A 276 -20.44 -7.99 -16.95
C ASN A 276 -19.19 -7.59 -17.77
N ASN A 277 -18.09 -7.22 -17.13
CA ASN A 277 -16.83 -6.73 -17.72
C ASN A 277 -16.93 -5.42 -18.50
N THR A 278 -17.99 -4.62 -18.36
CA THR A 278 -18.04 -3.28 -18.94
C THR A 278 -17.47 -2.25 -17.95
N ILE A 279 -16.82 -1.21 -18.49
CA ILE A 279 -16.23 -0.15 -17.67
C ILE A 279 -17.26 0.53 -16.77
N PHE A 280 -16.87 0.85 -15.54
CA PHE A 280 -17.60 1.80 -14.70
C PHE A 280 -17.29 3.23 -15.15
N SER A 281 -18.26 3.90 -15.76
CA SER A 281 -18.08 5.22 -16.37
C SER A 281 -18.32 6.40 -15.43
N GLY A 282 -18.74 6.16 -14.18
CA GLY A 282 -18.98 7.19 -13.18
C GLY A 282 -17.70 7.87 -12.68
N PRO A 283 -17.79 8.95 -11.89
CA PRO A 283 -16.64 9.62 -11.30
C PRO A 283 -15.95 8.67 -10.31
N TRP A 284 -14.63 8.52 -10.43
CA TRP A 284 -13.80 7.66 -9.59
C TRP A 284 -12.34 8.09 -9.66
N GLY A 285 -11.55 7.74 -8.63
CA GLY A 285 -10.10 7.94 -8.64
C GLY A 285 -9.43 7.07 -9.70
N ARG A 286 -8.94 7.69 -10.77
CA ARG A 286 -8.26 6.99 -11.89
C ARG A 286 -7.19 7.89 -12.54
N PRO A 287 -6.09 7.31 -13.07
CA PRO A 287 -5.81 5.88 -13.19
C PRO A 287 -5.39 5.23 -11.86
N GLN A 288 -5.56 3.88 -11.78
CA GLN A 288 -4.93 3.05 -10.75
C GLN A 288 -3.99 2.04 -11.44
N ASN A 289 -2.71 2.37 -11.44
CA ASN A 289 -1.70 1.66 -12.24
C ASN A 289 -1.12 0.43 -11.52
N ASP A 290 -1.64 0.08 -10.36
CA ASP A 290 -1.32 -1.15 -9.62
C ASP A 290 -2.07 -2.38 -10.17
N GLY A 291 -3.30 -2.19 -10.63
CA GLY A 291 -4.17 -3.27 -11.14
C GLY A 291 -3.54 -4.12 -12.24
N PRO A 292 -3.04 -3.54 -13.34
CA PRO A 292 -2.34 -4.30 -14.39
C PRO A 292 -1.15 -5.09 -13.88
N ALA A 293 -0.39 -4.53 -12.92
CA ALA A 293 0.76 -5.20 -12.34
C ALA A 293 0.36 -6.43 -11.51
N THR A 294 -0.62 -6.28 -10.62
CA THR A 294 -1.09 -7.40 -9.77
C THR A 294 -1.77 -8.49 -10.61
N SER A 295 -2.55 -8.13 -11.63
CA SER A 295 -3.15 -9.07 -12.57
C SER A 295 -2.08 -9.89 -13.31
N ALA A 296 -1.05 -9.23 -13.85
CA ALA A 296 0.03 -9.90 -14.55
C ALA A 296 0.80 -10.86 -13.62
N ILE A 297 1.10 -10.46 -12.38
CA ILE A 297 1.78 -11.31 -11.39
C ILE A 297 1.01 -12.62 -11.19
N THR A 298 -0.24 -12.53 -10.79
CA THR A 298 -1.10 -13.70 -10.52
C THR A 298 -1.19 -14.65 -11.71
N LEU A 299 -1.40 -14.11 -12.92
CA LEU A 299 -1.53 -14.93 -14.12
C LEU A 299 -0.20 -15.54 -14.57
N MET A 300 0.94 -14.89 -14.34
CA MET A 300 2.26 -15.47 -14.61
C MET A 300 2.60 -16.59 -13.63
N GLU A 301 2.28 -16.44 -12.36
CA GLU A 301 2.45 -17.51 -11.36
C GLU A 301 1.59 -18.73 -11.73
N PHE A 302 0.32 -18.50 -12.02
CA PHE A 302 -0.56 -19.56 -12.52
C PHE A 302 0.00 -20.26 -13.76
N ALA A 303 0.45 -19.50 -14.76
CA ALA A 303 1.00 -20.06 -15.99
C ALA A 303 2.26 -20.90 -15.74
N ASN A 304 3.13 -20.45 -14.82
CA ASN A 304 4.32 -21.21 -14.45
C ASN A 304 3.97 -22.54 -13.80
N ASP A 305 3.00 -22.56 -12.88
CA ASP A 305 2.55 -23.77 -12.20
C ASP A 305 1.76 -24.69 -13.16
N TYR A 306 0.96 -24.10 -14.06
CA TYR A 306 0.27 -24.86 -15.11
C TYR A 306 1.24 -25.62 -16.00
N LEU A 307 2.33 -24.95 -16.43
CA LEU A 307 3.39 -25.59 -17.23
C LEU A 307 4.15 -26.65 -16.42
N ALA A 308 4.44 -26.38 -15.14
CA ALA A 308 5.12 -27.34 -14.25
C ALA A 308 4.28 -28.60 -14.02
N ASN A 309 2.95 -28.46 -14.03
CA ASN A 309 1.98 -29.57 -13.95
C ASN A 309 1.73 -30.29 -15.30
N GLY A 310 2.51 -29.98 -16.35
CA GLY A 310 2.41 -30.62 -17.67
C GLY A 310 1.42 -29.95 -18.63
N GLY A 311 0.98 -28.73 -18.31
CA GLY A 311 0.14 -27.94 -19.20
C GLY A 311 0.87 -27.52 -20.49
N SER A 312 0.11 -27.16 -21.52
CA SER A 312 0.64 -26.81 -22.83
C SER A 312 1.15 -25.37 -22.90
N MET A 313 2.32 -25.19 -23.47
CA MET A 313 2.88 -23.86 -23.79
C MET A 313 1.96 -23.09 -24.76
N ASP A 314 1.37 -23.77 -25.73
CA ASP A 314 0.45 -23.13 -26.66
C ASP A 314 -0.81 -22.61 -25.95
N THR A 315 -1.31 -23.34 -24.95
CA THR A 315 -2.44 -22.88 -24.13
C THR A 315 -2.04 -21.62 -23.34
N VAL A 316 -0.86 -21.58 -22.75
CA VAL A 316 -0.36 -20.38 -22.03
C VAL A 316 -0.25 -19.19 -22.98
N LYS A 317 0.34 -19.37 -24.16
CA LYS A 317 0.42 -18.29 -25.17
C LYS A 317 -0.97 -17.80 -25.57
N GLN A 318 -1.89 -18.69 -25.87
CA GLN A 318 -3.21 -18.34 -26.40
C GLN A 318 -4.17 -17.75 -25.37
N LYS A 319 -4.07 -18.16 -24.11
CA LYS A 319 -5.07 -17.80 -23.08
C LYS A 319 -4.53 -16.89 -21.98
N ILE A 320 -3.21 -16.72 -21.91
CA ILE A 320 -2.61 -15.94 -20.81
C ILE A 320 -1.66 -14.87 -21.35
N TYR A 321 -0.68 -15.22 -22.21
CA TYR A 321 0.44 -14.35 -22.50
C TYR A 321 0.30 -13.47 -23.74
N ASP A 322 0.13 -14.09 -24.93
CA ASP A 322 0.35 -13.41 -26.23
C ASP A 322 -0.85 -12.53 -26.62
N SER A 323 -0.88 -11.33 -26.05
CA SER A 323 -1.92 -10.33 -26.33
C SER A 323 -1.85 -9.78 -27.76
N THR A 324 -0.72 -9.96 -28.46
CA THR A 324 -0.56 -9.53 -29.86
C THR A 324 -1.31 -10.49 -30.80
N ALA A 325 -1.13 -11.79 -30.61
CA ALA A 325 -1.79 -12.79 -31.43
C ALA A 325 -3.23 -13.09 -30.94
N PHE A 326 -3.49 -12.98 -29.65
CA PHE A 326 -4.77 -13.33 -29.00
C PHE A 326 -5.30 -12.21 -28.12
N PRO A 327 -5.58 -11.00 -28.65
CA PRO A 327 -5.90 -9.82 -27.85
C PRO A 327 -7.19 -9.96 -27.03
N SER A 328 -8.13 -10.81 -27.44
CA SER A 328 -9.40 -11.04 -26.74
C SER A 328 -9.34 -12.18 -25.71
N ALA A 329 -8.18 -12.80 -25.50
CA ALA A 329 -8.07 -13.98 -24.65
C ALA A 329 -6.82 -13.98 -23.73
N ALA A 330 -5.73 -13.33 -24.14
CA ALA A 330 -4.42 -13.38 -23.45
C ALA A 330 -4.04 -11.98 -22.92
N PRO A 331 -4.22 -11.69 -21.61
CA PRO A 331 -4.05 -10.33 -21.10
C PRO A 331 -2.62 -9.94 -20.70
N VAL A 332 -1.74 -10.89 -20.36
CA VAL A 332 -0.52 -10.62 -19.57
C VAL A 332 0.49 -9.73 -20.30
N GLN A 333 0.79 -9.99 -21.58
CA GLN A 333 1.74 -9.18 -22.32
C GLN A 333 1.28 -7.70 -22.38
N LYS A 334 -0.02 -7.48 -22.59
CA LYS A 334 -0.61 -6.14 -22.67
C LYS A 334 -0.53 -5.41 -21.33
N ASP A 335 -0.84 -6.09 -20.21
CA ASP A 335 -0.69 -5.54 -18.86
C ASP A 335 0.79 -5.18 -18.58
N LEU A 336 1.74 -6.08 -18.89
CA LEU A 336 3.18 -5.85 -18.66
C LEU A 336 3.73 -4.68 -19.47
N LEU A 337 3.36 -4.56 -20.75
CA LEU A 337 3.80 -3.44 -21.60
C LEU A 337 3.18 -2.12 -21.13
N PHE A 338 1.93 -2.14 -20.65
CA PHE A 338 1.33 -0.97 -20.01
C PHE A 338 2.12 -0.56 -18.76
N VAL A 339 2.43 -1.49 -17.87
CA VAL A 339 3.25 -1.21 -16.67
C VAL A 339 4.61 -0.62 -17.07
N ALA A 340 5.29 -1.21 -18.06
CA ALA A 340 6.60 -0.73 -18.51
C ALA A 340 6.57 0.70 -19.08
N SER A 341 5.46 1.10 -19.70
CA SER A 341 5.31 2.44 -20.29
C SER A 341 4.73 3.49 -19.33
N ASN A 342 4.04 3.07 -18.26
CA ASN A 342 3.29 3.98 -17.39
C ASN A 342 3.77 4.03 -15.94
N TRP A 343 4.81 3.28 -15.57
CA TRP A 343 5.30 3.27 -14.18
C TRP A 343 5.80 4.64 -13.69
N THR A 344 6.19 5.54 -14.57
CA THR A 344 6.61 6.91 -14.25
C THR A 344 5.45 7.89 -14.08
N SER A 345 4.24 7.50 -14.47
CA SER A 345 3.06 8.34 -14.38
C SER A 345 2.46 8.28 -12.97
N PRO A 346 1.93 9.40 -12.44
CA PRO A 346 1.18 9.37 -11.19
C PRO A 346 -0.03 8.44 -11.30
N SER A 347 -0.46 7.93 -10.16
CA SER A 347 -1.57 6.99 -10.03
C SER A 347 -2.33 7.31 -8.75
N PHE A 348 -3.64 7.07 -8.74
CA PHE A 348 -4.33 6.98 -7.47
C PHE A 348 -3.78 5.80 -6.67
N ASP A 349 -3.75 5.96 -5.36
CA ASP A 349 -3.30 4.95 -4.40
C ASP A 349 -4.30 3.77 -4.31
N LEU A 350 -3.91 2.72 -3.56
CA LEU A 350 -4.78 1.56 -3.36
C LEU A 350 -6.04 1.86 -2.53
N TRP A 351 -6.09 3.03 -1.85
CA TRP A 351 -7.27 3.50 -1.13
C TRP A 351 -8.18 4.39 -1.99
N GLU A 352 -7.73 4.72 -3.24
CA GLU A 352 -8.48 5.51 -4.21
C GLU A 352 -8.66 6.97 -3.82
N GLU A 353 -7.75 7.51 -2.99
CA GLU A 353 -7.87 8.83 -2.37
C GLU A 353 -6.94 9.87 -2.97
N GLU A 354 -5.72 9.50 -3.35
CA GLU A 354 -4.66 10.46 -3.71
C GLU A 354 -3.93 10.04 -4.98
N GLU A 355 -3.72 11.00 -5.90
CA GLU A 355 -2.96 10.78 -7.12
C GLU A 355 -1.50 11.22 -6.93
N SER A 356 -0.57 10.28 -6.87
CA SER A 356 0.85 10.51 -6.64
C SER A 356 1.71 9.32 -7.09
N ASP A 357 2.97 9.30 -6.69
CA ASP A 357 3.88 8.16 -6.77
C ASP A 357 3.83 7.37 -5.46
N HIS A 358 3.18 6.22 -5.45
CA HIS A 358 2.96 5.42 -4.25
C HIS A 358 3.93 4.26 -4.13
N PHE A 359 4.46 4.02 -2.92
CA PHE A 359 5.34 2.88 -2.63
C PHE A 359 4.68 1.55 -2.99
N TYR A 360 3.41 1.36 -2.61
CA TYR A 360 2.64 0.18 -2.97
C TYR A 360 2.65 -0.09 -4.47
N THR A 361 2.22 0.90 -5.25
CA THR A 361 2.13 0.79 -6.71
C THR A 361 3.49 0.49 -7.34
N ARG A 362 4.56 1.18 -6.89
CA ARG A 362 5.92 0.95 -7.38
C ARG A 362 6.42 -0.46 -7.06
N MET A 363 6.12 -0.99 -5.87
CA MET A 363 6.53 -2.35 -5.48
C MET A 363 5.87 -3.42 -6.36
N VAL A 364 4.54 -3.35 -6.56
CA VAL A 364 3.85 -4.34 -7.42
C VAL A 364 4.23 -4.19 -8.89
N GLN A 365 4.40 -2.96 -9.39
CA GLN A 365 4.90 -2.72 -10.75
C GLN A 365 6.30 -3.32 -10.94
N ARG A 366 7.21 -3.12 -9.97
CA ARG A 366 8.55 -3.70 -10.02
C ARG A 366 8.51 -5.23 -10.08
N ARG A 367 7.73 -5.87 -9.20
CA ARG A 367 7.57 -7.33 -9.19
C ARG A 367 7.06 -7.83 -10.54
N ALA A 368 6.02 -7.19 -11.08
CA ALA A 368 5.47 -7.53 -12.38
C ALA A 368 6.52 -7.43 -13.51
N LEU A 369 7.34 -6.37 -13.51
CA LEU A 369 8.38 -6.15 -14.52
C LEU A 369 9.53 -7.17 -14.41
N VAL A 370 10.02 -7.45 -13.19
CA VAL A 370 11.07 -8.43 -12.93
C VAL A 370 10.63 -9.83 -13.36
N MET A 371 9.47 -10.26 -12.89
CA MET A 371 8.88 -11.56 -13.24
C MET A 371 8.54 -11.62 -14.73
N GLY A 372 7.95 -10.55 -15.26
CA GLY A 372 7.54 -10.44 -16.65
C GLY A 372 8.69 -10.56 -17.64
N ALA A 373 9.85 -10.00 -17.33
CA ALA A 373 11.06 -10.12 -18.17
C ALA A 373 11.49 -11.59 -18.28
N ALA A 374 11.52 -12.32 -17.18
CA ALA A 374 11.84 -13.75 -17.17
C ALA A 374 10.75 -14.57 -17.90
N PHE A 375 9.48 -14.21 -17.67
CA PHE A 375 8.35 -14.91 -18.30
C PHE A 375 8.28 -14.68 -19.81
N ALA A 376 8.50 -13.44 -20.30
CA ALA A 376 8.59 -13.14 -21.72
C ALA A 376 9.71 -13.93 -22.41
N THR A 377 10.88 -14.05 -21.77
CA THR A 377 11.95 -14.93 -22.24
C THR A 377 11.48 -16.38 -22.38
N LYS A 378 10.78 -16.90 -21.38
CA LYS A 378 10.20 -18.26 -21.39
C LYS A 378 9.19 -18.45 -22.52
N MET A 379 8.44 -17.40 -22.87
CA MET A 379 7.50 -17.40 -24.00
C MET A 379 8.19 -17.25 -25.37
N GLY A 380 9.50 -16.98 -25.40
CA GLY A 380 10.25 -16.75 -26.63
C GLY A 380 10.16 -15.32 -27.15
N ASP A 381 9.68 -14.39 -26.35
CA ASP A 381 9.51 -12.97 -26.69
C ASP A 381 10.67 -12.13 -26.11
N SER A 382 11.80 -12.11 -26.83
CA SER A 382 13.00 -11.39 -26.39
C SER A 382 12.83 -9.86 -26.42
N SER A 383 11.98 -9.34 -27.31
CA SER A 383 11.71 -7.90 -27.40
C SER A 383 10.99 -7.38 -26.16
N THR A 384 9.89 -8.02 -25.80
CA THR A 384 9.15 -7.69 -24.56
C THR A 384 10.05 -7.89 -23.34
N SER A 385 10.81 -8.99 -23.26
CA SER A 385 11.75 -9.23 -22.15
C SER A 385 12.75 -8.09 -21.96
N ALA A 386 13.37 -7.61 -23.05
CA ALA A 386 14.31 -6.49 -22.97
C ALA A 386 13.65 -5.19 -22.48
N THR A 387 12.45 -4.87 -22.98
CA THR A 387 11.67 -3.70 -22.55
C THR A 387 11.35 -3.76 -21.05
N LEU A 388 10.87 -4.91 -20.57
CA LEU A 388 10.51 -5.09 -19.16
C LEU A 388 11.73 -5.04 -18.24
N SER A 389 12.87 -5.63 -18.65
CA SER A 389 14.13 -5.58 -17.91
C SER A 389 14.66 -4.16 -17.75
N ALA A 390 14.58 -3.35 -18.81
CA ALA A 390 14.98 -1.95 -18.76
C ALA A 390 14.08 -1.14 -17.80
N ALA A 391 12.77 -1.32 -17.90
CA ALA A 391 11.81 -0.66 -17.02
C ALA A 391 11.99 -1.10 -15.55
N ALA A 392 12.19 -2.41 -15.29
CA ALA A 392 12.44 -2.94 -13.94
C ALA A 392 13.69 -2.31 -13.31
N SER A 393 14.77 -2.18 -14.08
CA SER A 393 16.02 -1.58 -13.62
C SER A 393 15.84 -0.09 -13.31
N ALA A 394 15.16 0.65 -14.18
CA ALA A 394 14.91 2.07 -14.01
C ALA A 394 14.02 2.33 -12.79
N LEU A 395 12.91 1.56 -12.62
CA LEU A 395 12.04 1.65 -11.47
C LEU A 395 12.78 1.31 -10.17
N SER A 396 13.55 0.22 -10.15
CA SER A 396 14.30 -0.21 -8.97
C SER A 396 15.25 0.87 -8.45
N ALA A 397 15.87 1.63 -9.36
CA ALA A 397 16.76 2.74 -9.01
C ALA A 397 16.03 3.90 -8.27
N THR A 398 14.72 4.00 -8.37
CA THR A 398 13.94 5.06 -7.72
C THR A 398 13.40 4.68 -6.34
N LEU A 399 13.38 3.40 -5.98
CA LEU A 399 12.71 2.96 -4.75
C LEU A 399 13.33 3.53 -3.47
N SER A 400 14.65 3.77 -3.46
CA SER A 400 15.33 4.35 -2.29
C SER A 400 14.84 5.75 -1.94
N GLN A 401 14.16 6.45 -2.85
CA GLN A 401 13.57 7.77 -2.58
C GLN A 401 12.42 7.73 -1.56
N PHE A 402 11.80 6.57 -1.37
CA PHE A 402 10.75 6.42 -0.36
C PHE A 402 11.28 6.31 1.08
N TRP A 403 12.56 6.06 1.28
CA TRP A 403 13.13 6.00 2.62
C TRP A 403 13.36 7.39 3.21
N ASP A 404 12.73 7.70 4.34
CA ASP A 404 13.03 8.89 5.15
C ASP A 404 14.00 8.51 6.29
N PRO A 405 15.30 8.81 6.15
CA PRO A 405 16.28 8.47 7.17
C PRO A 405 16.15 9.29 8.47
N ASN A 406 15.40 10.39 8.44
CA ASN A 406 15.18 11.22 9.63
C ASN A 406 14.04 10.67 10.50
N ARG A 407 12.97 10.14 9.84
CA ARG A 407 11.84 9.52 10.53
C ARG A 407 12.02 8.02 10.72
N HIS A 408 12.98 7.41 10.02
CA HIS A 408 13.16 5.96 9.95
C HIS A 408 11.89 5.24 9.48
N ILE A 409 11.30 5.72 8.40
CA ILE A 409 10.12 5.14 7.75
C ILE A 409 10.28 5.12 6.24
N LEU A 410 9.64 4.18 5.59
CA LEU A 410 9.30 4.24 4.19
C LEU A 410 8.04 5.10 4.05
N LEU A 411 8.13 6.14 3.24
CA LEU A 411 6.99 6.99 2.89
C LEU A 411 6.00 6.18 2.06
N TYR A 412 4.72 6.38 2.29
CA TYR A 412 3.66 5.73 1.50
C TYR A 412 3.57 6.30 0.08
N GLU A 413 3.94 7.57 -0.10
CA GLU A 413 4.01 8.24 -1.38
C GLU A 413 5.25 9.11 -1.50
N TYR A 414 5.65 9.39 -2.74
CA TYR A 414 6.74 10.29 -3.08
C TYR A 414 6.29 11.21 -4.21
N GLY A 415 6.19 12.48 -3.91
CA GLY A 415 5.75 13.48 -4.88
C GLY A 415 5.99 14.88 -4.35
N PRO A 416 5.58 15.91 -5.09
CA PRO A 416 5.75 17.29 -4.65
C PRO A 416 4.95 17.63 -3.38
N VAL A 417 3.95 16.85 -3.06
CA VAL A 417 3.06 17.06 -1.89
C VAL A 417 2.72 15.73 -1.27
N LEU A 418 2.91 15.61 0.05
CA LEU A 418 2.37 14.53 0.86
C LEU A 418 1.01 14.99 1.39
N HIS A 419 -0.07 14.38 0.92
CA HIS A 419 -1.42 14.85 1.15
C HIS A 419 -1.97 14.39 2.52
N GLY A 420 -2.21 15.33 3.43
CA GLY A 420 -3.09 15.14 4.59
C GLY A 420 -2.62 14.21 5.70
N LYS A 421 -1.71 13.27 5.44
CA LYS A 421 -1.25 12.27 6.42
C LYS A 421 -0.06 12.82 7.21
N SER A 422 -0.34 13.57 8.27
CA SER A 422 0.69 14.27 9.08
C SER A 422 1.68 13.32 9.77
N SER A 423 1.30 12.05 9.98
CA SER A 423 2.19 10.99 10.48
C SER A 423 3.19 10.51 9.45
N TYR A 424 2.92 10.66 8.15
CA TYR A 424 3.62 10.04 7.01
C TYR A 424 3.56 8.51 7.01
N LEU A 425 2.61 7.92 7.75
CA LEU A 425 2.47 6.48 7.94
C LEU A 425 1.23 5.97 7.21
N ASP A 426 1.37 4.81 6.57
CA ASP A 426 0.29 4.09 5.92
C ASP A 426 0.63 2.60 5.85
N ILE A 427 -0.34 1.73 6.16
CA ILE A 427 -0.19 0.28 6.05
C ILE A 427 0.05 -0.17 4.60
N ALA A 428 -0.23 0.67 3.62
CA ALA A 428 0.11 0.46 2.22
C ALA A 428 1.58 0.09 2.00
N VAL A 429 2.49 0.58 2.86
CA VAL A 429 3.90 0.19 2.84
C VAL A 429 4.07 -1.30 3.10
N VAL A 430 3.39 -1.84 4.11
CA VAL A 430 3.43 -3.29 4.44
C VAL A 430 2.76 -4.11 3.34
N LEU A 431 1.62 -3.67 2.83
CA LEU A 431 0.93 -4.32 1.71
C LEU A 431 1.80 -4.31 0.44
N GLY A 432 2.55 -3.22 0.20
CA GLY A 432 3.51 -3.11 -0.89
C GLY A 432 4.62 -4.17 -0.82
N VAL A 433 5.10 -4.48 0.38
CA VAL A 433 6.07 -5.57 0.59
C VAL A 433 5.40 -6.93 0.36
N ILE A 434 4.22 -7.16 0.94
CA ILE A 434 3.51 -8.45 0.82
C ILE A 434 3.21 -8.78 -0.65
N HIS A 435 2.68 -7.83 -1.41
CA HIS A 435 2.25 -8.08 -2.79
C HIS A 435 3.35 -7.82 -3.83
N GLY A 436 4.35 -6.98 -3.50
CA GLY A 436 5.34 -6.49 -4.45
C GLY A 436 6.76 -7.00 -4.26
N TYR A 437 7.05 -7.78 -3.21
CA TYR A 437 8.38 -8.37 -3.04
C TYR A 437 8.62 -9.48 -4.08
N ALA A 438 9.72 -9.35 -4.82
CA ALA A 438 10.06 -10.28 -5.91
C ALA A 438 10.98 -11.44 -5.47
N GLY A 439 11.27 -11.60 -4.18
CA GLY A 439 12.16 -12.65 -3.67
C GLY A 439 13.66 -12.39 -3.94
N ASP A 440 14.04 -11.16 -4.24
CA ASP A 440 15.38 -10.78 -4.70
C ASP A 440 16.14 -9.87 -3.72
N GLY A 441 15.65 -9.74 -2.50
CA GLY A 441 16.24 -8.95 -1.42
C GLY A 441 15.92 -7.44 -1.47
N VAL A 442 15.18 -6.96 -2.47
CA VAL A 442 14.79 -5.55 -2.56
C VAL A 442 13.48 -5.33 -1.80
N TYR A 443 13.56 -4.67 -0.65
CA TYR A 443 12.43 -4.45 0.27
C TYR A 443 11.68 -5.74 0.64
N GLY A 444 12.46 -6.79 1.03
CA GLY A 444 11.91 -8.03 1.58
C GLY A 444 11.41 -7.86 3.01
N PHE A 445 10.85 -8.93 3.55
CA PHE A 445 10.24 -8.93 4.90
C PHE A 445 11.24 -8.70 6.04
N THR A 446 12.53 -8.93 5.79
CA THR A 446 13.62 -8.73 6.77
C THR A 446 14.42 -7.46 6.53
N ASN A 447 14.06 -6.66 5.53
CA ASN A 447 14.70 -5.39 5.27
C ASN A 447 14.53 -4.42 6.45
N ASP A 448 15.62 -3.82 6.91
CA ASP A 448 15.64 -2.96 8.10
C ASP A 448 14.67 -1.77 8.03
N GLU A 449 14.52 -1.17 6.85
CA GLU A 449 13.63 -0.04 6.59
C GLU A 449 12.15 -0.46 6.63
N VAL A 450 11.85 -1.66 6.13
CA VAL A 450 10.52 -2.29 6.21
C VAL A 450 10.16 -2.58 7.67
N LEU A 451 11.06 -3.21 8.43
CA LEU A 451 10.85 -3.52 9.85
C LEU A 451 10.63 -2.25 10.68
N SER A 452 11.43 -1.22 10.43
CA SER A 452 11.29 0.08 11.11
C SER A 452 9.94 0.72 10.79
N SER A 453 9.52 0.72 9.52
CA SER A 453 8.21 1.26 9.09
C SER A 453 7.06 0.48 9.72
N ALA A 454 7.11 -0.84 9.72
CA ALA A 454 6.09 -1.69 10.33
C ALA A 454 5.92 -1.41 11.83
N LEU A 455 7.02 -1.20 12.56
CA LEU A 455 6.94 -0.79 13.96
C LEU A 455 6.21 0.55 14.10
N ARG A 456 6.61 1.57 13.31
CA ARG A 456 6.03 2.91 13.39
C ARG A 456 4.54 2.90 13.07
N ILE A 457 4.16 2.17 12.02
CA ILE A 457 2.77 1.98 11.66
C ILE A 457 2.00 1.31 12.81
N ALA A 458 2.48 0.19 13.34
CA ALA A 458 1.78 -0.52 14.40
C ALA A 458 1.57 0.33 15.65
N ILE A 459 2.61 0.99 16.16
CA ILE A 459 2.49 1.78 17.39
C ILE A 459 1.68 3.06 17.21
N SER A 460 1.58 3.62 15.99
CA SER A 460 0.78 4.81 15.73
C SER A 460 -0.70 4.58 16.03
N PHE A 461 -1.20 3.37 15.85
CA PHE A 461 -2.61 3.03 16.09
C PHE A 461 -2.97 2.80 17.57
N ILE A 462 -2.01 2.69 18.48
CA ILE A 462 -2.28 2.39 19.91
C ILE A 462 -3.26 3.40 20.52
N ASN A 463 -3.17 4.67 20.14
CA ASN A 463 -4.00 5.75 20.70
C ASN A 463 -5.07 6.26 19.71
N VAL A 464 -5.18 5.65 18.53
CA VAL A 464 -6.16 6.08 17.50
C VAL A 464 -7.53 5.50 17.79
N TYR A 465 -7.60 4.24 18.19
CA TYR A 465 -8.85 3.53 18.39
C TYR A 465 -9.10 3.24 19.85
N PRO A 466 -10.28 3.61 20.42
CA PRO A 466 -10.65 3.25 21.80
C PRO A 466 -10.58 1.75 22.08
N ILE A 467 -10.89 0.88 21.09
CA ILE A 467 -10.80 -0.57 21.25
C ILE A 467 -9.36 -1.07 21.44
N ALA A 468 -8.34 -0.30 21.06
CA ALA A 468 -6.93 -0.64 21.30
C ALA A 468 -6.58 -0.71 22.81
N ASN A 469 -7.40 -0.12 23.69
CA ASN A 469 -7.28 -0.28 25.13
C ASN A 469 -7.59 -1.71 25.59
N LYS A 470 -8.26 -2.52 24.75
CA LYS A 470 -8.50 -3.94 25.01
C LYS A 470 -7.29 -4.75 24.54
N THR A 471 -6.39 -5.06 25.46
CA THR A 471 -5.09 -5.67 25.19
C THR A 471 -5.04 -7.19 25.41
N SER A 472 -6.13 -7.79 25.88
CA SER A 472 -6.24 -9.24 26.06
C SER A 472 -7.67 -9.73 25.89
N ASP A 473 -7.81 -10.99 25.47
CA ASP A 473 -9.11 -11.68 25.45
C ASP A 473 -9.56 -12.14 26.86
N SER A 474 -10.69 -12.83 26.95
CA SER A 474 -11.22 -13.35 28.20
C SER A 474 -10.37 -14.47 28.82
N SER A 475 -9.50 -15.09 28.05
CA SER A 475 -8.57 -16.13 28.51
C SER A 475 -7.19 -15.55 28.90
N GLY A 476 -7.01 -14.22 28.80
CA GLY A 476 -5.75 -13.54 29.10
C GLY A 476 -4.73 -13.59 27.98
N ASN A 477 -5.08 -14.08 26.80
CA ASN A 477 -4.18 -14.04 25.63
C ASN A 477 -4.08 -12.62 25.10
N VAL A 478 -2.88 -12.21 24.70
CA VAL A 478 -2.62 -10.88 24.18
C VAL A 478 -3.33 -10.67 22.85
N LEU A 479 -4.11 -9.61 22.75
CA LEU A 479 -4.62 -9.08 21.49
C LEU A 479 -3.55 -8.19 20.85
N GLY A 480 -3.37 -8.25 19.54
CA GLY A 480 -2.52 -7.32 18.79
C GLY A 480 -3.18 -5.95 18.65
N ILE A 481 -2.40 -4.97 18.28
CA ILE A 481 -2.88 -3.62 17.98
C ILE A 481 -3.83 -3.70 16.78
N PRO A 482 -5.08 -3.20 16.88
CA PRO A 482 -5.96 -3.12 15.71
C PRO A 482 -5.38 -2.11 14.70
N ILE A 483 -5.22 -2.51 13.44
CA ILE A 483 -4.56 -1.74 12.39
C ILE A 483 -5.60 -1.25 11.38
N GLY A 484 -5.60 0.05 11.10
CA GLY A 484 -6.34 0.68 10.01
C GLY A 484 -5.45 1.04 8.83
N ARG A 485 -5.95 1.89 7.93
CA ARG A 485 -5.21 2.33 6.74
C ARG A 485 -4.06 3.27 7.13
N TYR A 486 -4.36 4.35 7.82
CA TYR A 486 -3.42 5.33 8.37
C TYR A 486 -4.02 6.05 9.59
N PRO A 487 -3.20 6.66 10.48
CA PRO A 487 -3.70 7.21 11.74
C PRO A 487 -4.73 8.35 11.60
N GLU A 488 -4.62 9.15 10.55
CA GLU A 488 -5.47 10.29 10.25
C GLU A 488 -6.75 9.93 9.48
N ASP A 489 -6.98 8.65 9.24
CA ASP A 489 -8.11 8.17 8.43
C ASP A 489 -9.45 8.69 8.95
N VAL A 490 -10.27 9.19 8.01
CA VAL A 490 -11.60 9.73 8.27
C VAL A 490 -12.72 8.91 7.63
N TYR A 491 -12.37 7.90 6.82
CA TYR A 491 -13.35 7.00 6.22
C TYR A 491 -13.85 5.99 7.27
N ASN A 492 -15.17 5.84 7.35
CA ASN A 492 -15.81 5.00 8.36
C ASN A 492 -16.55 3.78 7.78
N GLY A 493 -16.24 3.42 6.53
CA GLY A 493 -16.93 2.34 5.83
C GLY A 493 -18.21 2.76 5.10
N TYR A 494 -18.69 3.98 5.31
CA TYR A 494 -19.89 4.54 4.66
C TYR A 494 -19.67 5.94 4.09
N GLY A 495 -18.60 6.59 4.49
CA GLY A 495 -18.25 7.95 4.06
C GLY A 495 -17.21 8.58 5.00
N THR A 496 -16.92 9.85 4.78
CA THR A 496 -15.94 10.63 5.53
C THR A 496 -16.58 11.28 6.76
N VAL A 497 -16.01 11.02 7.94
CA VAL A 497 -16.44 11.61 9.22
C VAL A 497 -15.20 11.96 10.04
N ASP A 498 -15.14 13.16 10.62
CA ASP A 498 -14.05 13.55 11.49
C ASP A 498 -13.77 12.50 12.56
N ASN A 499 -12.53 12.05 12.67
CA ASN A 499 -12.12 10.92 13.51
C ASN A 499 -12.92 9.63 13.22
N GLY A 500 -13.35 9.41 11.99
CA GLY A 500 -14.22 8.28 11.60
C GLY A 500 -13.46 7.00 11.24
N GLY A 501 -12.17 7.10 10.91
CA GLY A 501 -11.37 5.93 10.49
C GLY A 501 -11.44 4.77 11.47
N ASN A 502 -11.57 3.58 10.94
CA ASN A 502 -11.71 2.33 11.68
C ASN A 502 -10.52 1.39 11.43
N PRO A 503 -10.29 0.41 12.29
CA PRO A 503 -9.40 -0.70 11.96
C PRO A 503 -10.04 -1.61 10.92
N TRP A 504 -9.19 -2.18 10.06
CA TRP A 504 -9.56 -3.07 8.97
C TRP A 504 -9.12 -4.50 9.24
N TYR A 505 -9.94 -5.48 8.86
CA TYR A 505 -9.57 -6.89 8.96
C TYR A 505 -8.32 -7.19 8.15
N LEU A 506 -8.29 -6.76 6.88
CA LEU A 506 -7.15 -6.98 6.00
C LEU A 506 -5.85 -6.30 6.49
N CYS A 507 -5.93 -5.08 7.02
CA CYS A 507 -4.77 -4.35 7.53
C CYS A 507 -4.16 -5.03 8.76
N THR A 508 -5.03 -5.53 9.66
CA THR A 508 -4.61 -6.25 10.86
C THR A 508 -4.00 -7.62 10.50
N ALA A 509 -4.60 -8.34 9.53
CA ALA A 509 -4.07 -9.59 8.99
C ALA A 509 -2.74 -9.40 8.24
N ALA A 510 -2.58 -8.30 7.49
CA ALA A 510 -1.33 -7.97 6.80
C ALA A 510 -0.16 -7.79 7.77
N MET A 511 -0.38 -7.15 8.91
CA MET A 511 0.66 -7.03 9.94
C MET A 511 1.04 -8.41 10.52
N ALA A 512 0.07 -9.30 10.71
CA ALA A 512 0.35 -10.68 11.11
C ALA A 512 1.17 -11.43 10.05
N GLN A 513 0.79 -11.30 8.79
CA GLN A 513 1.50 -11.92 7.66
C GLN A 513 2.95 -11.45 7.60
N LEU A 514 3.20 -10.13 7.74
CA LEU A 514 4.56 -9.58 7.80
C LEU A 514 5.40 -10.27 8.90
N MET A 515 4.86 -10.43 10.11
CA MET A 515 5.59 -11.05 11.23
C MET A 515 5.98 -12.51 10.93
N TYR A 516 5.06 -13.27 10.34
CA TYR A 516 5.32 -14.67 9.96
C TYR A 516 6.33 -14.75 8.80
N SER A 517 6.13 -13.96 7.74
CA SER A 517 7.01 -13.96 6.58
C SER A 517 8.43 -13.52 6.94
N ALA A 518 8.57 -12.51 7.81
CA ALA A 518 9.88 -12.11 8.34
C ALA A 518 10.55 -13.25 9.12
N SER A 519 9.78 -14.01 9.92
CA SER A 519 10.32 -15.17 10.64
C SER A 519 10.83 -16.26 9.69
N THR A 520 10.11 -16.53 8.60
CA THR A 520 10.51 -17.48 7.55
C THR A 520 11.76 -16.99 6.82
N GLU A 521 11.77 -15.73 6.36
CA GLU A 521 12.91 -15.17 5.64
C GLU A 521 14.19 -15.10 6.49
N PHE A 522 14.08 -14.82 7.81
CA PHE A 522 15.22 -14.94 8.73
C PHE A 522 15.70 -16.40 8.89
N ALA A 523 14.81 -17.38 8.84
CA ALA A 523 15.19 -18.77 8.89
C ALA A 523 15.93 -19.20 7.62
N ASP A 524 15.48 -18.76 6.46
CA ASP A 524 16.13 -19.03 5.17
C ASP A 524 17.50 -18.33 5.07
N ALA A 525 17.60 -17.10 5.60
CA ALA A 525 18.87 -16.37 5.70
C ALA A 525 19.86 -16.99 6.72
N GLY A 526 19.39 -17.87 7.60
CA GLY A 526 20.20 -18.55 8.60
C GLY A 526 20.70 -17.65 9.74
N SER A 527 20.24 -16.39 9.82
CA SER A 527 20.65 -15.45 10.88
C SER A 527 19.78 -14.18 10.92
N ILE A 528 19.91 -13.45 12.05
CA ILE A 528 19.36 -12.08 12.21
C ILE A 528 20.52 -11.12 12.44
N SER A 529 20.70 -10.17 11.55
CA SER A 529 21.63 -9.04 11.71
C SER A 529 20.88 -7.81 12.22
N ILE A 530 21.50 -7.06 13.13
CA ILE A 530 20.85 -5.89 13.76
C ILE A 530 21.58 -4.60 13.38
N SER A 531 20.86 -3.70 12.77
CA SER A 531 21.30 -2.33 12.52
C SER A 531 20.68 -1.32 13.52
N ASN A 532 21.09 -0.07 13.42
CA ASN A 532 20.43 1.02 14.15
C ASN A 532 18.97 1.21 13.71
N VAL A 533 18.65 0.85 12.48
CA VAL A 533 17.32 1.02 11.89
C VAL A 533 16.37 -0.07 12.39
N SER A 534 16.79 -1.33 12.36
CA SER A 534 15.94 -2.47 12.76
C SER A 534 15.89 -2.72 14.27
N LYS A 535 16.86 -2.22 15.04
CA LYS A 535 16.91 -2.46 16.50
C LYS A 535 15.62 -2.07 17.23
N PRO A 536 14.99 -0.89 17.00
CA PRO A 536 13.75 -0.50 17.69
C PRO A 536 12.61 -1.49 17.45
N PHE A 537 12.52 -2.09 16.26
CA PHE A 537 11.53 -3.12 15.95
C PHE A 537 11.68 -4.34 16.85
N PHE A 538 12.91 -4.86 17.00
CA PHE A 538 13.16 -6.00 17.88
C PHE A 538 13.02 -5.65 19.36
N ASP A 539 13.38 -4.45 19.77
CA ASP A 539 13.21 -4.01 21.17
C ASP A 539 11.73 -4.00 21.55
N TYR A 540 10.83 -3.69 20.60
CA TYR A 540 9.40 -3.70 20.83
C TYR A 540 8.77 -5.10 20.71
N PHE A 541 8.99 -5.76 19.58
CA PHE A 541 8.30 -7.01 19.27
C PHE A 541 8.99 -8.24 19.88
N ALA A 542 10.27 -8.16 20.21
CA ALA A 542 11.05 -9.27 20.77
C ALA A 542 11.99 -8.82 21.91
N PRO A 543 11.52 -8.07 22.93
CA PRO A 543 12.38 -7.48 23.97
C PRO A 543 13.17 -8.53 24.77
N ALA A 544 12.67 -9.76 24.87
CA ALA A 544 13.37 -10.85 25.56
C ALA A 544 14.68 -11.25 24.90
N ALA A 545 14.84 -11.02 23.60
CA ALA A 545 16.04 -11.38 22.85
C ALA A 545 17.24 -10.45 23.18
N LYS A 546 16.99 -9.21 23.62
CA LYS A 546 18.02 -8.22 23.99
C LYS A 546 19.13 -8.12 22.93
N LEU A 547 18.72 -7.96 21.67
CA LEU A 547 19.61 -7.89 20.51
C LEU A 547 20.43 -6.58 20.55
N GLN A 548 21.64 -6.60 19.99
CA GLN A 548 22.55 -5.46 19.99
C GLN A 548 22.93 -5.07 18.57
N VAL A 549 23.01 -3.77 18.31
CA VAL A 549 23.46 -3.22 17.03
C VAL A 549 24.83 -3.76 16.64
N GLY A 550 25.03 -4.05 15.37
CA GLY A 550 26.26 -4.58 14.80
C GLY A 550 26.51 -6.07 15.07
N GLN A 551 25.55 -6.75 15.72
CA GLN A 551 25.65 -8.19 15.98
C GLN A 551 24.82 -8.99 14.98
N ASN A 552 25.31 -10.18 14.68
CA ASN A 552 24.61 -11.19 13.91
C ASN A 552 24.31 -12.41 14.82
N TYR A 553 23.08 -12.88 14.78
CA TYR A 553 22.62 -14.00 15.63
C TYR A 553 22.27 -15.19 14.73
N ALA A 554 23.10 -16.21 14.78
CA ALA A 554 22.93 -17.41 13.96
C ALA A 554 21.62 -18.15 14.27
N TYR A 555 21.04 -18.78 13.26
CA TYR A 555 19.88 -19.65 13.36
C TYR A 555 20.05 -20.66 14.51
N GLY A 556 19.00 -20.86 15.30
CA GLY A 556 18.97 -21.77 16.44
C GLY A 556 19.69 -21.27 17.70
N SER A 557 20.42 -20.15 17.66
CA SER A 557 20.98 -19.56 18.89
C SER A 557 19.85 -19.07 19.82
N GLN A 558 20.13 -19.00 21.13
CA GLN A 558 19.13 -18.59 22.12
C GLN A 558 18.47 -17.24 21.78
N LYS A 559 19.27 -16.25 21.41
CA LYS A 559 18.77 -14.91 21.08
C LYS A 559 17.98 -14.90 19.78
N TYR A 560 18.42 -15.64 18.76
CA TYR A 560 17.67 -15.86 17.52
C TYR A 560 16.29 -16.45 17.84
N ASN A 561 16.25 -17.55 18.60
CA ASN A 561 14.99 -18.23 18.95
C ASN A 561 14.06 -17.31 19.77
N GLN A 562 14.60 -16.48 20.65
CA GLN A 562 13.82 -15.49 21.39
C GLN A 562 13.24 -14.40 20.48
N ALA A 563 13.99 -13.95 19.47
CA ALA A 563 13.51 -12.99 18.48
C ALA A 563 12.37 -13.58 17.65
N ILE A 564 12.57 -14.74 17.04
CA ILE A 564 11.54 -15.43 16.25
C ILE A 564 10.29 -15.74 17.08
N ASN A 565 10.47 -16.16 18.36
CA ASN A 565 9.35 -16.37 19.27
C ASN A 565 8.52 -15.09 19.53
N GLY A 566 9.19 -13.94 19.58
CA GLY A 566 8.52 -12.64 19.67
C GLY A 566 7.70 -12.34 18.43
N LEU A 567 8.29 -12.46 17.24
CA LEU A 567 7.61 -12.21 15.98
C LEU A 567 6.39 -13.12 15.79
N ASN A 568 6.56 -14.43 16.01
CA ASN A 568 5.47 -15.40 15.90
C ASN A 568 4.35 -15.13 16.90
N GLY A 569 4.71 -14.70 18.12
CA GLY A 569 3.75 -14.32 19.14
C GLY A 569 2.93 -13.09 18.74
N TRP A 570 3.56 -12.08 18.16
CA TRP A 570 2.87 -10.89 17.66
C TRP A 570 2.05 -11.20 16.41
N GLY A 571 2.51 -12.05 15.51
CA GLY A 571 1.70 -12.55 14.40
C GLY A 571 0.39 -13.14 14.90
N ASP A 572 0.48 -14.07 15.89
CA ASP A 572 -0.72 -14.66 16.50
C ASP A 572 -1.55 -13.63 17.29
N ALA A 573 -0.95 -12.62 17.90
CA ALA A 573 -1.69 -11.55 18.58
C ALA A 573 -2.50 -10.70 17.60
N PHE A 574 -1.95 -10.32 16.44
CA PHE A 574 -2.69 -9.64 15.39
C PHE A 574 -3.83 -10.51 14.84
N MET A 575 -3.58 -11.79 14.55
CA MET A 575 -4.64 -12.72 14.14
C MET A 575 -5.69 -12.92 15.23
N ARG A 576 -5.32 -12.84 16.50
CA ARG A 576 -6.26 -12.91 17.63
C ARG A 576 -7.15 -11.67 17.70
N THR A 577 -6.65 -10.50 17.32
CA THR A 577 -7.48 -9.29 17.18
C THR A 577 -8.49 -9.45 16.06
N VAL A 578 -8.09 -9.98 14.90
CA VAL A 578 -9.02 -10.36 13.82
C VAL A 578 -10.08 -11.31 14.36
N LYS A 579 -9.69 -12.42 14.99
CA LYS A 579 -10.58 -13.41 15.60
C LYS A 579 -11.55 -12.80 16.62
N TYR A 580 -11.04 -11.92 17.47
CA TYR A 580 -11.82 -11.34 18.57
C TYR A 580 -12.99 -10.48 18.07
N TYR A 581 -12.77 -9.78 16.94
CA TYR A 581 -13.77 -8.91 16.33
C TYR A 581 -14.51 -9.55 15.14
N THR A 582 -14.17 -10.77 14.76
CA THR A 582 -14.94 -11.55 13.77
C THR A 582 -16.28 -11.96 14.39
N PRO A 583 -17.42 -11.69 13.72
CA PRO A 583 -18.73 -12.18 14.16
C PRO A 583 -18.80 -13.71 14.25
N SER A 584 -19.72 -14.25 15.05
CA SER A 584 -19.84 -15.69 15.28
C SER A 584 -20.15 -16.54 14.04
N ASN A 585 -20.64 -15.91 12.98
CA ASN A 585 -20.88 -16.55 11.68
C ASN A 585 -19.64 -16.52 10.73
N GLY A 586 -18.51 -16.00 11.21
CA GLY A 586 -17.26 -15.90 10.44
C GLY A 586 -17.32 -14.92 9.28
N THR A 587 -18.23 -13.92 9.29
CA THR A 587 -18.25 -12.90 8.23
C THR A 587 -17.13 -11.87 8.46
N LEU A 588 -16.42 -11.50 7.39
CA LEU A 588 -15.43 -10.45 7.41
C LEU A 588 -15.90 -9.29 6.53
N SER A 589 -16.23 -8.18 7.18
CA SER A 589 -16.50 -6.92 6.49
C SER A 589 -15.20 -6.22 6.10
N GLU A 590 -15.32 -5.02 5.57
CA GLU A 590 -14.21 -4.12 5.31
C GLU A 590 -13.50 -3.74 6.61
N GLU A 591 -14.28 -3.24 7.56
CA GLU A 591 -13.84 -2.68 8.83
C GLU A 591 -14.49 -3.33 10.03
N PHE A 592 -13.97 -3.03 11.21
CA PHE A 592 -14.67 -3.20 12.48
C PHE A 592 -14.63 -1.90 13.28
N ASN A 593 -15.74 -1.54 13.89
CA ASN A 593 -15.96 -0.23 14.50
C ASN A 593 -14.92 0.10 15.58
N ARG A 594 -14.30 1.24 15.48
CA ARG A 594 -13.22 1.72 16.37
C ARG A 594 -13.59 1.80 17.85
N ASN A 595 -14.89 1.88 18.18
CA ASN A 595 -15.38 2.02 19.55
C ASN A 595 -15.95 0.71 20.10
N THR A 596 -16.64 -0.08 19.27
CA THR A 596 -17.40 -1.26 19.69
C THR A 596 -16.80 -2.57 19.16
N GLY A 597 -16.01 -2.53 18.08
CA GLY A 597 -15.50 -3.71 17.40
C GLY A 597 -16.53 -4.45 16.55
N VAL A 598 -17.74 -3.94 16.40
CA VAL A 598 -18.76 -4.54 15.53
C VAL A 598 -18.35 -4.36 14.07
N ALA A 599 -18.58 -5.39 13.25
CA ALA A 599 -18.35 -5.35 11.81
C ALA A 599 -19.02 -4.13 11.15
N GLN A 600 -18.30 -3.44 10.27
CA GLN A 600 -18.70 -2.18 9.65
C GLN A 600 -18.19 -2.06 8.22
N GLY A 601 -18.77 -1.17 7.42
CA GLY A 601 -18.44 -0.98 6.02
C GLY A 601 -18.96 -2.11 5.12
N ALA A 602 -18.34 -2.33 3.98
CA ALA A 602 -18.76 -3.32 3.00
C ALA A 602 -18.75 -4.73 3.59
N ALA A 603 -19.92 -5.39 3.54
CA ALA A 603 -20.11 -6.72 4.12
C ALA A 603 -19.50 -7.81 3.23
N ASP A 604 -18.92 -8.85 3.86
CA ASP A 604 -18.31 -9.98 3.15
C ASP A 604 -17.25 -9.50 2.11
N LEU A 605 -16.32 -8.62 2.54
CA LEU A 605 -15.27 -8.11 1.65
C LEU A 605 -14.33 -9.24 1.24
N THR A 606 -14.21 -9.47 -0.06
CA THR A 606 -13.42 -10.56 -0.64
C THR A 606 -11.95 -10.47 -0.26
N TRP A 607 -11.38 -9.27 -0.28
CA TRP A 607 -9.99 -9.03 0.12
C TRP A 607 -9.74 -9.31 1.61
N SER A 608 -10.72 -9.10 2.49
CA SER A 608 -10.59 -9.47 3.91
C SER A 608 -10.43 -10.98 4.09
N TYR A 609 -11.21 -11.78 3.36
CA TYR A 609 -11.05 -13.24 3.36
C TYR A 609 -9.70 -13.68 2.77
N ALA A 610 -9.32 -13.13 1.62
CA ALA A 610 -8.03 -13.41 1.00
C ALA A 610 -6.86 -13.11 1.94
N SER A 611 -6.90 -11.98 2.67
CA SER A 611 -5.85 -11.58 3.61
C SER A 611 -5.75 -12.50 4.83
N VAL A 612 -6.87 -13.00 5.36
CA VAL A 612 -6.86 -13.99 6.45
C VAL A 612 -6.27 -15.32 5.97
N LEU A 613 -6.60 -15.75 4.73
CA LEU A 613 -6.05 -16.97 4.13
C LEU A 613 -4.54 -16.86 3.92
N THR A 614 -4.04 -15.75 3.34
CA THR A 614 -2.60 -15.57 3.09
C THR A 614 -1.81 -15.46 4.40
N ALA A 615 -2.36 -14.78 5.42
CA ALA A 615 -1.74 -14.73 6.75
C ALA A 615 -1.69 -16.13 7.40
N ALA A 616 -2.74 -16.95 7.24
CA ALA A 616 -2.76 -18.32 7.71
C ALA A 616 -1.74 -19.22 6.97
N PHE A 617 -1.55 -19.01 5.66
CA PHE A 617 -0.54 -19.72 4.87
C PHE A 617 0.87 -19.37 5.32
N ALA A 618 1.18 -18.07 5.49
CA ALA A 618 2.46 -17.62 6.03
C ALA A 618 2.73 -18.19 7.44
N ARG A 619 1.70 -18.21 8.31
CA ARG A 619 1.81 -18.83 9.63
C ARG A 619 2.15 -20.32 9.54
N ALA A 620 1.49 -21.05 8.66
CA ALA A 620 1.71 -22.48 8.48
C ALA A 620 3.12 -22.76 7.94
N GLU A 621 3.62 -21.94 7.02
CA GLU A 621 4.99 -22.02 6.51
C GLU A 621 6.01 -21.84 7.62
N THR A 622 5.90 -20.77 8.40
CA THR A 622 6.77 -20.49 9.56
C THR A 622 6.77 -21.64 10.58
N ARG A 623 5.65 -22.36 10.70
CA ARG A 623 5.53 -23.57 11.55
C ARG A 623 6.07 -24.84 10.90
N GLY A 624 6.55 -24.77 9.66
CA GLY A 624 6.99 -25.95 8.88
C GLY A 624 5.84 -26.90 8.50
N GLN A 625 4.60 -26.40 8.46
CA GLN A 625 3.41 -27.21 8.15
C GLN A 625 3.20 -27.31 6.62
N LYS A 626 4.15 -27.91 5.91
CA LYS A 626 4.20 -28.00 4.44
C LYS A 626 2.92 -28.57 3.78
N SER A 627 2.11 -29.33 4.52
CA SER A 627 0.86 -29.91 4.00
C SER A 627 -0.38 -29.04 4.25
N TYR A 628 -0.24 -27.91 4.93
CA TYR A 628 -1.39 -27.11 5.36
C TYR A 628 -2.19 -26.57 4.16
N VAL A 629 -1.55 -25.78 3.29
CA VAL A 629 -2.21 -25.22 2.10
C VAL A 629 -2.71 -26.35 1.18
N LYS A 630 -1.92 -27.41 0.99
CA LYS A 630 -2.30 -28.60 0.22
C LYS A 630 -3.58 -29.25 0.77
N ASN A 631 -3.70 -29.39 2.08
CA ASN A 631 -4.88 -30.02 2.67
C ASN A 631 -6.13 -29.19 2.48
N LEU A 632 -6.04 -27.85 2.62
CA LEU A 632 -7.13 -26.94 2.30
C LEU A 632 -7.48 -27.00 0.80
N ALA A 633 -6.50 -26.88 -0.08
CA ALA A 633 -6.67 -26.93 -1.52
C ALA A 633 -7.36 -28.21 -1.98
N ASN A 634 -7.05 -29.35 -1.35
CA ASN A 634 -7.65 -30.63 -1.69
C ASN A 634 -9.14 -30.77 -1.28
N LEU A 635 -9.70 -29.85 -0.51
CA LEU A 635 -11.15 -29.81 -0.26
C LEU A 635 -11.93 -29.46 -1.52
N GLY A 636 -11.36 -28.59 -2.36
CA GLY A 636 -12.09 -27.95 -3.46
C GLY A 636 -13.16 -27.00 -2.91
N PHE A 637 -13.89 -26.36 -3.80
CA PHE A 637 -14.99 -25.45 -3.44
C PHE A 637 -16.29 -25.85 -4.14
N GLN A 638 -17.42 -25.35 -3.62
CA GLN A 638 -18.71 -25.49 -4.28
C GLN A 638 -18.85 -24.36 -5.31
N ALA A 639 -19.07 -24.73 -6.56
CA ALA A 639 -19.31 -23.74 -7.60
C ALA A 639 -20.65 -23.03 -7.35
N ASN A 640 -20.67 -21.72 -7.57
CA ASN A 640 -21.89 -20.94 -7.52
C ASN A 640 -22.83 -21.37 -8.66
N THR A 641 -24.08 -21.61 -8.34
CA THR A 641 -25.13 -21.85 -9.32
C THR A 641 -26.10 -20.69 -9.29
N VAL A 642 -26.29 -20.05 -10.45
CA VAL A 642 -27.40 -19.10 -10.60
C VAL A 642 -28.68 -19.89 -10.52
N SER A 643 -29.49 -19.68 -9.49
CA SER A 643 -30.79 -20.30 -9.29
C SER A 643 -31.86 -19.71 -10.22
#